data_0b35dcc6b190e82d008f0a0d932a81dd
#
_entry.id   0b35dcc6b190e82d008f0a0d932a81dd
#
_cell.length_a   1.000
_cell.length_b   1.000
_cell.length_c   1.000
_cell.angle_alpha   90.00
_cell.angle_beta   90.00
_cell.angle_gamma   90.00
#
_symmetry.space_group_name_H-M   'P 1'
#
loop_
_entity.id
_entity.type
_entity.pdbx_description
1 polymer ?
#
loop_
_entity_poly.entity_id
_entity_poly.type
_entity_poly.pdbx_seq_one_letter_code
_entity_poly.pdbx_strand_id
1 'polypeptide(L)'
;MVDRKEDQSTQFRDTSSGNFEQAAKTATQTQVDPSLADAQTVAQSLGVDLNTGLSQAEAKRRLDKYGPNELASAPPVPKWKKFLEQFKDPLVYLLLAATGISLVAWFIERANAVPGAEGGEALPFDAIVIVLILIVNAVLGYIQESKAEAAVEALSSMTAPQTNVLRDGKIERINTVDVVPGDIIVLGEGDSVSADGRLFAAASLRIAEASLTGESVPVGKKTDTLAQAKALGDRANMVFNGTSVTQGTGRAIVTSTGMGTQVGKIADLLQATEDDETPLQKEMNYVSKILGSAVCIIAVVVLVALALTEGFQDVHDVIDSLLLAVSLAVAAVPEGLAAILTVVLALGVQRMAMHNAIVKKLHSVETLGSASVICSDKTGTLTRNEMTVERVVTPSGEVQLTGTGYAPEGRMVVDPQTMEHAQIRGIIESEAVATLAVGALANDGELRESAASAGNAETVTWEAVGDPTEVSLIVAARKVKANRKYANYERVGEIPFTSERKRMSIVAQDNADAGRLTVFSKGAPDVLLGYCSRIAVGGAVRPLTEGDRQQILATVEQLSSDAYRTLGQAYRPLGTASLAQVPGIMLNSAGHVADIAEQSDVLENDLIWVGMIGIIDPPRTEVRDSVAEAHRAGIRTVMITGDHPLTAARIATDLGIIDKGGTAMTGSQLDELPDEAAFDKVTSGVSVYARVAPEHKLKIVESLQRQGNIVAMTGDGVNDAPAVKTADIGVAMGITGTEVTKQSAKMILADDNFSTIVAAVREGRGIFDNIRKFLRYLLSSNVGEVFTVFGGVMLAGFLGITPPGSQGVTVPLLATQLLWINLLTDAAPALAMGVDPSTDDVMARKPRKLTDRVIDAEMWGDIIFIGVIMAAVTLIGMDMHLDGGLFTDRSVDAIGHDAQMTEARTMGFTILVFAQMLNALASRSHLQSAFVGLFSNKWLWGAIALSMVLQLAVIYIPFLNTAFGTVPLSVGAWVECLGLAMIVLIASELRKCVLRAR
;
A
#
# COMPACT_ATOMS: atom_id res chain seq x y z
N MET A 1 16.72 57.32 -17.90
CA MET A 1 17.84 57.77 -17.10
C MET A 1 18.18 56.59 -16.19
N VAL A 2 19.03 55.67 -16.60
CA VAL A 2 20.48 55.66 -16.46
C VAL A 2 20.83 55.81 -14.97
N ASP A 3 21.32 54.77 -14.32
CA ASP A 3 22.67 54.23 -14.35
C ASP A 3 22.82 52.92 -13.56
N ARG A 4 23.50 51.99 -14.15
CA ARG A 4 24.55 51.06 -13.75
C ARG A 4 25.12 51.21 -12.33
N LYS A 5 25.20 50.04 -11.62
CA LYS A 5 26.43 49.67 -10.90
C LYS A 5 26.73 48.21 -11.07
N GLU A 6 27.82 47.95 -11.75
CA GLU A 6 28.59 46.71 -11.82
C GLU A 6 29.22 46.36 -10.47
N ASP A 7 29.17 45.05 -10.20
CA ASP A 7 30.33 44.17 -10.07
C ASP A 7 31.16 44.19 -8.79
N GLN A 8 31.13 43.05 -8.13
CA GLN A 8 32.28 42.28 -7.62
C GLN A 8 31.77 41.14 -6.73
N SER A 9 31.63 39.94 -7.27
CA SER A 9 31.63 38.73 -6.49
C SER A 9 32.78 37.81 -6.94
N THR A 10 33.74 37.73 -6.08
CA THR A 10 34.97 36.94 -6.20
C THR A 10 34.71 35.45 -6.18
N GLN A 11 35.30 34.78 -7.14
CA GLN A 11 35.58 33.36 -7.29
C GLN A 11 35.77 32.57 -6.00
N PHE A 12 34.93 31.55 -5.82
CA PHE A 12 35.31 30.27 -5.23
C PHE A 12 35.04 29.17 -6.27
N ARG A 13 36.08 28.71 -6.91
CA ARG A 13 36.07 27.55 -7.79
C ARG A 13 35.99 26.31 -6.91
N ASP A 14 34.87 25.62 -7.00
CA ASP A 14 34.71 24.26 -6.50
C ASP A 14 35.24 23.26 -7.52
N THR A 15 36.23 22.46 -7.13
CA THR A 15 36.98 21.55 -8.00
C THR A 15 36.31 20.18 -8.19
N SER A 16 35.03 20.01 -7.78
CA SER A 16 34.28 18.75 -7.91
C SER A 16 33.34 18.67 -9.11
N SER A 17 32.97 19.79 -9.73
CA SER A 17 32.12 19.82 -10.94
C SER A 17 32.85 19.54 -12.26
N GLY A 18 34.17 19.53 -12.26
CA GLY A 18 34.98 19.35 -13.46
C GLY A 18 34.98 17.95 -14.07
N ASN A 19 34.71 16.91 -13.29
CA ASN A 19 34.75 15.53 -13.77
C ASN A 19 33.44 15.06 -14.42
N PHE A 20 32.30 15.63 -14.07
CA PHE A 20 31.01 15.28 -14.71
C PHE A 20 30.79 15.98 -16.04
N GLU A 21 31.22 17.23 -16.20
CA GLU A 21 31.17 17.98 -17.47
C GLU A 21 32.14 17.44 -18.51
N GLN A 22 33.26 16.84 -18.09
CA GLN A 22 34.24 16.25 -18.98
C GLN A 22 33.80 14.86 -19.49
N ALA A 23 33.05 14.09 -18.69
CA ALA A 23 32.42 12.84 -19.11
C ALA A 23 31.30 13.08 -20.14
N ALA A 24 30.54 14.17 -20.02
CA ALA A 24 29.50 14.54 -20.96
C ALA A 24 30.05 15.08 -22.30
N LYS A 25 31.22 15.71 -22.30
CA LYS A 25 31.88 16.25 -23.51
C LYS A 25 32.68 15.24 -24.31
N THR A 26 32.98 14.06 -23.76
CA THR A 26 33.76 13.02 -24.48
C THR A 26 32.82 12.03 -25.24
N ALA A 27 31.52 12.17 -25.14
CA ALA A 27 30.54 11.33 -25.82
C ALA A 27 30.01 11.88 -27.15
N THR A 28 30.62 12.92 -27.71
CA THR A 28 30.30 13.43 -29.06
C THR A 28 31.13 12.74 -30.11
N GLN A 29 31.16 11.41 -30.15
CA GLN A 29 31.29 10.66 -31.38
C GLN A 29 29.92 10.73 -32.05
N THR A 30 29.86 11.04 -33.32
CA THR A 30 28.74 11.09 -34.25
C THR A 30 27.89 9.80 -34.07
N GLN A 31 26.99 9.76 -33.09
CA GLN A 31 26.07 8.64 -32.89
C GLN A 31 25.04 8.76 -34.01
N VAL A 32 25.04 7.83 -34.94
CA VAL A 32 24.00 7.70 -35.97
C VAL A 32 22.67 7.55 -35.23
N ASP A 33 21.66 8.37 -35.58
CA ASP A 33 20.30 8.24 -34.98
C ASP A 33 19.83 6.79 -35.17
N PRO A 34 19.56 6.05 -34.07
CA PRO A 34 19.19 4.63 -34.15
C PRO A 34 17.95 4.35 -35.00
N SER A 35 17.07 5.36 -35.17
CA SER A 35 15.88 5.24 -36.02
C SER A 35 16.20 5.26 -37.52
N LEU A 36 17.34 5.83 -37.89
CA LEU A 36 17.84 5.95 -39.30
C LEU A 36 18.79 4.83 -39.68
N ALA A 37 19.21 3.99 -38.75
CA ALA A 37 20.09 2.85 -38.96
C ALA A 37 19.31 1.54 -38.98
N ASP A 38 19.77 0.57 -39.75
CA ASP A 38 19.25 -0.78 -39.63
C ASP A 38 19.62 -1.38 -38.26
N ALA A 39 18.83 -2.33 -37.80
CA ALA A 39 19.03 -2.91 -36.48
C ALA A 39 20.37 -3.63 -36.32
N GLN A 40 20.90 -4.18 -37.39
CA GLN A 40 22.18 -4.89 -37.38
C GLN A 40 23.36 -3.92 -37.24
N THR A 41 23.31 -2.75 -37.88
CA THR A 41 24.26 -1.67 -37.68
C THR A 41 24.24 -1.13 -36.26
N VAL A 42 23.02 -0.97 -35.65
CA VAL A 42 22.89 -0.56 -34.26
C VAL A 42 23.49 -1.62 -33.32
N ALA A 43 23.21 -2.93 -33.55
CA ALA A 43 23.77 -4.02 -32.77
C ALA A 43 25.30 -4.04 -32.83
N GLN A 44 25.88 -3.89 -34.03
CA GLN A 44 27.35 -3.82 -34.24
C GLN A 44 27.96 -2.63 -33.52
N SER A 45 27.34 -1.46 -33.59
CA SER A 45 27.84 -0.25 -32.92
C SER A 45 27.85 -0.39 -31.39
N LEU A 46 26.92 -1.17 -30.83
CA LEU A 46 26.81 -1.46 -29.40
C LEU A 46 27.55 -2.76 -29.03
N GLY A 47 28.12 -3.50 -29.99
CA GLY A 47 28.85 -4.76 -29.73
C GLY A 47 27.98 -5.83 -29.11
N VAL A 48 26.76 -6.04 -29.64
CA VAL A 48 25.80 -7.04 -29.16
C VAL A 48 25.37 -7.98 -30.27
N ASP A 49 25.19 -9.27 -29.94
CA ASP A 49 24.62 -10.27 -30.85
C ASP A 49 23.10 -10.36 -30.62
N LEU A 50 22.32 -10.29 -31.72
CA LEU A 50 20.87 -10.26 -31.69
C LEU A 50 20.23 -11.60 -31.20
N ASN A 51 20.96 -12.70 -31.27
CA ASN A 51 20.46 -14.01 -30.91
C ASN A 51 20.82 -14.41 -29.46
N THR A 52 21.95 -13.95 -28.96
CA THR A 52 22.46 -14.32 -27.63
C THR A 52 22.39 -13.17 -26.62
N GLY A 53 22.31 -11.92 -27.09
CA GLY A 53 22.35 -10.75 -26.22
C GLY A 53 23.74 -10.49 -25.65
N LEU A 54 23.83 -9.68 -24.60
CA LEU A 54 25.06 -9.43 -23.85
C LEU A 54 25.37 -10.60 -22.92
N SER A 55 26.66 -10.81 -22.64
CA SER A 55 27.02 -11.68 -21.52
C SER A 55 26.82 -10.96 -20.19
N GLN A 56 26.55 -11.72 -19.09
CA GLN A 56 26.39 -11.17 -17.73
C GLN A 56 27.62 -10.33 -17.30
N ALA A 57 28.83 -10.78 -17.65
CA ALA A 57 30.04 -10.05 -17.33
C ALA A 57 30.16 -8.70 -18.06
N GLU A 58 29.67 -8.65 -19.31
CA GLU A 58 29.65 -7.41 -20.10
C GLU A 58 28.57 -6.46 -19.63
N ALA A 59 27.38 -6.98 -19.30
CA ALA A 59 26.29 -6.21 -18.73
C ALA A 59 26.71 -5.52 -17.42
N LYS A 60 27.40 -6.26 -16.53
CA LYS A 60 27.95 -5.69 -15.29
C LYS A 60 28.98 -4.59 -15.55
N ARG A 61 29.91 -4.78 -16.49
CA ARG A 61 30.87 -3.74 -16.87
C ARG A 61 30.21 -2.48 -17.44
N ARG A 62 29.12 -2.65 -18.20
CA ARG A 62 28.32 -1.54 -18.71
C ARG A 62 27.56 -0.81 -17.63
N LEU A 63 27.02 -1.55 -16.66
CA LEU A 63 26.37 -0.96 -15.50
C LEU A 63 27.35 -0.09 -14.68
N ASP A 64 28.56 -0.58 -14.46
CA ASP A 64 29.63 0.20 -13.79
C ASP A 64 30.07 1.44 -14.61
N LYS A 65 29.98 1.37 -15.94
CA LYS A 65 30.38 2.47 -16.85
C LYS A 65 29.29 3.52 -17.03
N TYR A 66 28.04 3.10 -17.26
CA TYR A 66 26.93 3.99 -17.63
C TYR A 66 26.06 4.37 -16.44
N GLY A 67 26.21 3.67 -15.31
CA GLY A 67 25.37 3.83 -14.13
C GLY A 67 24.04 3.11 -14.24
N PRO A 68 23.24 3.13 -13.16
CA PRO A 68 21.92 2.53 -13.12
C PRO A 68 20.94 3.23 -14.07
N ASN A 69 20.00 2.45 -14.62
CA ASN A 69 18.93 2.98 -15.47
C ASN A 69 17.85 3.64 -14.62
N GLU A 70 18.18 4.79 -14.06
CA GLU A 70 17.29 5.60 -13.23
C GLU A 70 17.28 7.05 -13.73
N LEU A 71 16.16 7.72 -13.59
CA LEU A 71 16.09 9.15 -13.77
C LEU A 71 16.82 9.81 -12.59
N ALA A 72 17.62 10.85 -12.85
CA ALA A 72 18.30 11.56 -11.78
C ALA A 72 17.28 12.11 -10.79
N SER A 73 17.16 11.46 -9.65
CA SER A 73 16.57 12.06 -8.48
C SER A 73 17.49 13.15 -7.96
N ALA A 74 16.94 14.16 -7.30
CA ALA A 74 17.74 15.16 -6.61
C ALA A 74 18.81 14.45 -5.75
N PRO A 75 20.08 14.90 -5.78
CA PRO A 75 21.12 14.25 -5.03
C PRO A 75 20.69 14.15 -3.55
N PRO A 76 20.93 12.99 -2.90
CA PRO A 76 20.50 12.81 -1.52
C PRO A 76 21.06 13.94 -0.66
N VAL A 77 20.18 14.59 0.09
CA VAL A 77 20.56 15.70 0.96
C VAL A 77 21.65 15.20 1.92
N PRO A 78 22.82 15.87 2.00
CA PRO A 78 23.89 15.46 2.89
C PRO A 78 23.41 15.32 4.35
N LYS A 79 23.85 14.30 5.06
CA LYS A 79 23.41 14.00 6.44
C LYS A 79 23.52 15.20 7.38
N TRP A 80 24.57 16.02 7.25
CA TRP A 80 24.75 17.23 8.05
C TRP A 80 23.71 18.30 7.71
N LYS A 81 23.26 18.40 6.47
CA LYS A 81 22.23 19.36 6.05
C LYS A 81 20.86 18.95 6.59
N LYS A 82 20.50 17.64 6.54
CA LYS A 82 19.30 17.09 7.19
C LYS A 82 19.30 17.35 8.71
N PHE A 83 20.44 17.20 9.36
CA PHE A 83 20.59 17.56 10.77
C PHE A 83 20.36 19.06 11.01
N LEU A 84 20.90 19.94 10.16
CA LEU A 84 20.68 21.39 10.26
C LEU A 84 19.23 21.79 9.92
N GLU A 85 18.54 21.01 9.12
CA GLU A 85 17.12 21.23 8.80
C GLU A 85 16.23 21.08 10.04
N GLN A 86 16.63 20.28 11.04
CA GLN A 86 15.93 20.20 12.33
C GLN A 86 15.89 21.54 13.07
N PHE A 87 16.81 22.47 12.77
CA PHE A 87 16.84 23.80 13.37
C PHE A 87 16.00 24.85 12.62
N LYS A 88 15.30 24.48 11.54
CA LYS A 88 14.42 25.39 10.78
C LYS A 88 13.00 25.47 11.31
N ASP A 89 12.68 24.68 12.34
CA ASP A 89 11.37 24.72 12.98
C ASP A 89 11.13 26.08 13.63
N PRO A 90 9.96 26.72 13.47
CA PRO A 90 9.60 27.97 14.12
C PRO A 90 9.81 27.98 15.64
N LEU A 91 9.66 26.80 16.26
CA LEU A 91 9.83 26.61 17.70
C LEU A 91 11.28 26.65 18.13
N VAL A 92 12.17 26.10 17.32
CA VAL A 92 13.61 26.21 17.54
C VAL A 92 14.06 27.68 17.49
N TYR A 93 13.48 28.48 16.60
CA TYR A 93 13.74 29.94 16.60
C TYR A 93 13.28 30.63 17.87
N LEU A 94 12.16 30.23 18.44
CA LEU A 94 11.65 30.73 19.69
C LEU A 94 12.57 30.32 20.85
N LEU A 95 13.03 29.07 20.90
CA LEU A 95 14.00 28.61 21.89
C LEU A 95 15.38 29.29 21.76
N LEU A 96 15.82 29.55 20.53
CA LEU A 96 17.03 30.32 20.29
C LEU A 96 16.87 31.79 20.77
N ALA A 97 15.69 32.40 20.59
CA ALA A 97 15.38 33.71 21.15
C ALA A 97 15.37 33.67 22.68
N ALA A 98 14.79 32.61 23.28
CA ALA A 98 14.84 32.39 24.72
C ALA A 98 16.27 32.26 25.25
N THR A 99 17.12 31.51 24.57
CA THR A 99 18.55 31.38 24.88
C THR A 99 19.23 32.76 24.84
N GLY A 100 18.91 33.55 23.82
CA GLY A 100 19.43 34.93 23.71
C GLY A 100 19.00 35.80 24.86
N ILE A 101 17.73 35.75 25.28
CA ILE A 101 17.20 36.51 26.42
C ILE A 101 17.87 36.08 27.72
N SER A 102 17.96 34.74 27.96
CA SER A 102 18.63 34.18 29.14
C SER A 102 20.12 34.60 29.24
N LEU A 103 20.84 34.61 28.11
CA LEU A 103 22.22 35.09 28.05
C LEU A 103 22.34 36.60 28.37
N VAL A 104 21.42 37.40 27.84
CA VAL A 104 21.38 38.86 28.12
C VAL A 104 21.07 39.07 29.60
N ALA A 105 20.13 38.38 30.20
CA ALA A 105 19.81 38.40 31.61
C ALA A 105 21.04 38.11 32.47
N TRP A 106 21.71 36.99 32.21
CA TRP A 106 22.94 36.60 32.90
C TRP A 106 24.07 37.65 32.76
N PHE A 107 24.24 38.23 31.56
CA PHE A 107 25.24 39.31 31.40
C PHE A 107 24.89 40.55 32.21
N ILE A 108 23.62 40.94 32.33
CA ILE A 108 23.15 42.10 33.11
C ILE A 108 23.35 41.83 34.60
N GLU A 109 22.97 40.65 35.10
CA GLU A 109 23.21 40.25 36.49
C GLU A 109 24.70 40.28 36.86
N ARG A 110 25.54 39.70 35.98
CA ARG A 110 26.99 39.67 36.17
C ARG A 110 27.63 41.06 36.09
N ALA A 111 27.09 41.97 35.27
CA ALA A 111 27.57 43.35 35.18
C ALA A 111 27.20 44.18 36.41
N ASN A 112 26.08 43.88 37.07
CA ASN A 112 25.57 44.55 38.25
C ASN A 112 26.01 43.90 39.58
N ALA A 113 26.70 42.72 39.53
CA ALA A 113 27.18 42.03 40.72
C ALA A 113 28.22 42.85 41.48
N VAL A 114 27.95 43.19 42.74
CA VAL A 114 28.85 43.92 43.65
C VAL A 114 29.99 42.97 44.05
N PRO A 115 31.26 43.35 43.95
CA PRO A 115 32.39 42.53 44.32
C PRO A 115 32.32 42.13 45.81
N GLY A 116 32.07 40.88 46.09
CA GLY A 116 32.02 40.30 47.45
C GLY A 116 30.67 39.82 47.94
N ALA A 117 29.58 39.92 47.14
CA ALA A 117 28.30 39.24 47.41
C ALA A 117 28.30 37.85 46.79
N GLU A 118 28.08 36.81 47.58
CA GLU A 118 27.84 35.43 47.13
C GLU A 118 26.46 35.30 46.45
N GLY A 119 26.28 35.86 45.24
CA GLY A 119 24.95 35.99 44.68
C GLY A 119 24.84 35.92 43.13
N GLY A 120 25.90 35.70 42.39
CA GLY A 120 25.82 35.59 40.92
C GLY A 120 26.14 34.21 40.45
N GLU A 121 25.27 33.57 39.65
CA GLU A 121 25.56 32.30 39.03
C GLU A 121 26.81 32.37 38.15
N ALA A 122 27.77 31.48 38.41
CA ALA A 122 29.05 31.48 37.71
C ALA A 122 28.91 31.17 36.21
N LEU A 123 27.85 30.47 35.81
CA LEU A 123 27.56 30.04 34.44
C LEU A 123 26.07 30.30 34.09
N PRO A 124 25.74 30.62 32.85
CA PRO A 124 24.35 30.79 32.39
C PRO A 124 23.67 29.40 32.22
N PHE A 125 23.31 28.76 33.33
CA PHE A 125 22.80 27.39 33.33
C PHE A 125 21.55 27.23 32.49
N ASP A 126 20.59 28.14 32.53
CA ASP A 126 19.37 28.10 31.73
C ASP A 126 19.67 28.09 30.23
N ALA A 127 20.53 28.98 29.76
CA ALA A 127 20.94 29.05 28.37
C ALA A 127 21.67 27.78 27.94
N ILE A 128 22.54 27.23 28.80
CA ILE A 128 23.29 25.98 28.52
C ILE A 128 22.32 24.81 28.44
N VAL A 129 21.35 24.69 29.33
CA VAL A 129 20.36 23.61 29.35
C VAL A 129 19.45 23.69 28.11
N ILE A 130 18.97 24.89 27.75
CA ILE A 130 18.13 25.08 26.55
C ILE A 130 18.91 24.66 25.29
N VAL A 131 20.18 25.06 25.13
CA VAL A 131 21.01 24.66 23.99
C VAL A 131 21.26 23.14 23.98
N LEU A 132 21.53 22.54 25.13
CA LEU A 132 21.70 21.09 25.24
C LEU A 132 20.44 20.32 24.80
N ILE A 133 19.28 20.77 25.26
CA ILE A 133 17.97 20.22 24.89
C ILE A 133 17.72 20.36 23.39
N LEU A 134 18.01 21.55 22.80
CA LEU A 134 17.91 21.76 21.35
C LEU A 134 18.78 20.76 20.56
N ILE A 135 20.01 20.51 21.02
CA ILE A 135 20.90 19.53 20.38
C ILE A 135 20.32 18.13 20.50
N VAL A 136 19.84 17.75 21.69
CA VAL A 136 19.23 16.41 21.91
C VAL A 136 17.97 16.26 21.02
N ASN A 137 17.13 17.29 20.94
CA ASN A 137 15.95 17.28 20.07
C ASN A 137 16.32 17.12 18.59
N ALA A 138 17.30 17.88 18.11
CA ALA A 138 17.78 17.78 16.73
C ALA A 138 18.38 16.37 16.44
N VAL A 139 19.08 15.76 17.39
CA VAL A 139 19.61 14.39 17.25
C VAL A 139 18.46 13.35 17.20
N LEU A 140 17.50 13.46 18.11
CA LEU A 140 16.34 12.56 18.15
C LEU A 140 15.49 12.69 16.91
N GLY A 141 15.17 13.91 16.45
CA GLY A 141 14.44 14.19 15.23
C GLY A 141 15.16 13.60 14.01
N TYR A 142 16.46 13.83 13.89
CA TYR A 142 17.28 13.25 12.81
C TYR A 142 17.26 11.71 12.81
N ILE A 143 17.37 11.06 13.97
CA ILE A 143 17.32 9.60 14.09
C ILE A 143 15.94 9.06 13.69
N GLN A 144 14.87 9.72 14.14
CA GLN A 144 13.50 9.32 13.84
C GLN A 144 13.21 9.46 12.34
N GLU A 145 13.56 10.58 11.72
CA GLU A 145 13.38 10.84 10.31
C GLU A 145 14.20 9.85 9.45
N SER A 146 15.48 9.63 9.78
CA SER A 146 16.32 8.67 9.07
C SER A 146 15.80 7.23 9.15
N LYS A 147 15.21 6.81 10.28
CA LYS A 147 14.58 5.51 10.42
C LYS A 147 13.29 5.40 9.58
N ALA A 148 12.49 6.44 9.54
CA ALA A 148 11.29 6.49 8.72
C ALA A 148 11.62 6.42 7.22
N GLU A 149 12.60 7.19 6.76
CA GLU A 149 13.10 7.15 5.38
C GLU A 149 13.62 5.76 5.01
N ALA A 150 14.46 5.16 5.85
CA ALA A 150 15.00 3.81 5.60
C ALA A 150 13.90 2.73 5.52
N ALA A 151 12.83 2.86 6.30
CA ALA A 151 11.69 1.95 6.23
C ALA A 151 10.94 2.11 4.90
N VAL A 152 10.76 3.34 4.39
CA VAL A 152 10.13 3.62 3.09
C VAL A 152 11.00 3.13 1.94
N GLU A 153 12.31 3.34 1.99
CA GLU A 153 13.26 2.88 0.98
C GLU A 153 13.29 1.34 0.87
N ALA A 154 13.28 0.65 2.02
CA ALA A 154 13.18 -0.81 2.04
C ALA A 154 11.90 -1.33 1.39
N LEU A 155 10.77 -0.65 1.57
CA LEU A 155 9.50 -0.99 0.92
C LEU A 155 9.51 -0.69 -0.59
N SER A 156 10.13 0.42 -0.99
CA SER A 156 10.29 0.78 -2.40
C SER A 156 11.10 -0.28 -3.16
N SER A 157 12.14 -0.82 -2.54
CA SER A 157 12.95 -1.90 -3.15
C SER A 157 12.17 -3.20 -3.39
N MET A 158 11.14 -3.49 -2.59
CA MET A 158 10.27 -4.66 -2.77
C MET A 158 9.34 -4.54 -3.99
N THR A 159 9.13 -3.33 -4.49
CA THR A 159 8.24 -3.01 -5.63
C THR A 159 9.01 -2.53 -6.86
N ALA A 160 10.33 -2.76 -6.91
CA ALA A 160 11.16 -2.34 -8.03
C ALA A 160 10.62 -2.92 -9.36
N PRO A 161 10.38 -2.10 -10.39
CA PRO A 161 9.90 -2.56 -11.68
C PRO A 161 10.89 -3.55 -12.30
N GLN A 162 10.37 -4.58 -12.98
CA GLN A 162 11.16 -5.60 -13.63
C GLN A 162 10.92 -5.61 -15.13
N THR A 163 11.88 -6.11 -15.89
CA THR A 163 11.81 -6.27 -17.34
C THR A 163 12.49 -7.56 -17.79
N ASN A 164 12.05 -8.10 -18.93
CA ASN A 164 12.64 -9.29 -19.51
C ASN A 164 13.77 -8.91 -20.46
N VAL A 165 14.96 -9.47 -20.27
CA VAL A 165 16.12 -9.25 -21.15
C VAL A 165 16.68 -10.57 -21.65
N LEU A 166 17.26 -10.54 -22.85
CA LEU A 166 17.99 -11.67 -23.41
C LEU A 166 19.49 -11.47 -23.13
N ARG A 167 20.05 -12.31 -22.26
CA ARG A 167 21.49 -12.39 -21.93
C ARG A 167 22.01 -13.82 -22.01
N ASP A 168 23.22 -14.02 -22.48
CA ASP A 168 23.83 -15.34 -22.66
C ASP A 168 22.91 -16.37 -23.35
N GLY A 169 22.07 -15.90 -24.32
CA GLY A 169 21.12 -16.73 -25.04
C GLY A 169 19.87 -17.17 -24.26
N LYS A 170 19.66 -16.64 -23.04
CA LYS A 170 18.52 -16.93 -22.19
C LYS A 170 17.72 -15.66 -21.89
N ILE A 171 16.39 -15.80 -21.86
CA ILE A 171 15.52 -14.71 -21.38
C ILE A 171 15.50 -14.80 -19.87
N GLU A 172 15.87 -13.72 -19.21
CA GLU A 172 15.83 -13.59 -17.76
C GLU A 172 15.12 -12.30 -17.34
N ARG A 173 14.50 -12.33 -16.20
CA ARG A 173 13.79 -11.19 -15.61
C ARG A 173 14.71 -10.48 -14.65
N ILE A 174 15.01 -9.21 -14.92
CA ILE A 174 15.89 -8.36 -14.11
C ILE A 174 15.17 -7.09 -13.65
N ASN A 175 15.71 -6.42 -12.64
CA ASN A 175 15.22 -5.09 -12.27
C ASN A 175 15.51 -4.08 -13.38
N THR A 176 14.58 -3.16 -13.63
CA THR A 176 14.76 -2.14 -14.70
C THR A 176 16.01 -1.28 -14.51
N VAL A 177 16.43 -1.09 -13.26
CA VAL A 177 17.66 -0.33 -12.90
C VAL A 177 18.93 -0.99 -13.40
N ASP A 178 18.94 -2.31 -13.63
CA ASP A 178 20.08 -3.09 -14.08
C ASP A 178 20.18 -3.20 -15.62
N VAL A 179 19.26 -2.55 -16.36
CA VAL A 179 19.27 -2.49 -17.82
C VAL A 179 20.35 -1.56 -18.30
N VAL A 180 21.15 -2.01 -19.28
CA VAL A 180 22.28 -1.23 -19.83
C VAL A 180 22.17 -1.06 -21.34
N PRO A 181 22.79 -0.02 -21.92
CA PRO A 181 22.87 0.12 -23.37
C PRO A 181 23.50 -1.12 -24.04
N GLY A 182 22.80 -1.67 -25.03
CA GLY A 182 23.14 -2.91 -25.73
C GLY A 182 22.40 -4.15 -25.17
N ASP A 183 21.66 -4.08 -24.09
CA ASP A 183 20.73 -5.15 -23.70
C ASP A 183 19.66 -5.36 -24.78
N ILE A 184 19.16 -6.57 -24.89
CA ILE A 184 17.99 -6.87 -25.71
C ILE A 184 16.80 -7.04 -24.79
N ILE A 185 15.90 -6.05 -24.79
CA ILE A 185 14.63 -6.15 -24.06
C ILE A 185 13.62 -6.96 -24.87
N VAL A 186 12.92 -7.85 -24.18
CA VAL A 186 11.84 -8.69 -24.71
C VAL A 186 10.53 -8.13 -24.20
N LEU A 187 9.69 -7.67 -25.12
CA LEU A 187 8.44 -6.97 -24.84
C LEU A 187 7.24 -7.87 -25.12
N GLY A 188 6.32 -7.94 -24.18
CA GLY A 188 5.03 -8.59 -24.29
C GLY A 188 3.88 -7.65 -23.91
N GLU A 189 2.66 -8.04 -24.18
CA GLU A 189 1.45 -7.31 -23.78
C GLU A 189 1.44 -7.11 -22.25
N GLY A 190 1.24 -5.86 -21.83
CA GLY A 190 1.26 -5.49 -20.41
C GLY A 190 2.62 -5.08 -19.85
N ASP A 191 3.69 -5.22 -20.61
CA ASP A 191 5.02 -4.78 -20.20
C ASP A 191 5.17 -3.25 -20.28
N SER A 192 5.90 -2.69 -19.31
CA SER A 192 6.42 -1.32 -19.39
C SER A 192 7.77 -1.33 -20.09
N VAL A 193 7.95 -0.42 -21.04
CA VAL A 193 9.23 -0.24 -21.72
C VAL A 193 10.22 0.41 -20.76
N SER A 194 11.28 -0.30 -20.42
CA SER A 194 12.24 0.08 -19.38
C SER A 194 13.36 1.02 -19.83
N ALA A 195 13.57 1.17 -21.14
CA ALA A 195 14.63 1.99 -21.72
C ALA A 195 14.31 2.34 -23.18
N ASP A 196 14.97 3.36 -23.75
CA ASP A 196 14.83 3.65 -25.19
C ASP A 196 15.56 2.58 -26.00
N GLY A 197 14.88 2.04 -27.03
CA GLY A 197 15.41 0.95 -27.81
C GLY A 197 15.04 0.97 -29.28
N ARG A 198 15.88 0.34 -30.11
CA ARG A 198 15.68 0.12 -31.56
C ARG A 198 15.05 -1.28 -31.76
N LEU A 199 13.83 -1.32 -32.31
CA LEU A 199 13.14 -2.59 -32.61
C LEU A 199 13.83 -3.34 -33.76
N PHE A 200 13.99 -4.64 -33.60
CA PHE A 200 14.45 -5.55 -34.65
C PHE A 200 13.51 -6.73 -34.89
N ALA A 201 12.59 -6.97 -33.98
CA ALA A 201 11.47 -7.92 -34.13
C ALA A 201 10.20 -7.31 -33.57
N ALA A 202 9.08 -7.44 -34.27
CA ALA A 202 7.77 -6.97 -33.85
C ALA A 202 6.68 -7.85 -34.48
N ALA A 203 5.75 -8.38 -33.67
CA ALA A 203 4.58 -9.13 -34.11
C ALA A 203 3.33 -8.42 -33.57
N SER A 204 2.62 -7.71 -34.44
CA SER A 204 1.43 -6.91 -34.12
C SER A 204 1.62 -5.96 -32.93
N LEU A 205 2.85 -5.49 -32.70
CA LEU A 205 3.22 -4.68 -31.53
C LEU A 205 2.57 -3.29 -31.60
N ARG A 206 1.85 -2.93 -30.54
CA ARG A 206 1.29 -1.60 -30.29
C ARG A 206 1.70 -1.09 -28.93
N ILE A 207 2.08 0.20 -28.89
CA ILE A 207 2.59 0.84 -27.68
C ILE A 207 1.82 2.13 -27.41
N ALA A 208 1.34 2.30 -26.19
CA ALA A 208 0.76 3.55 -25.71
C ALA A 208 1.88 4.53 -25.36
N GLU A 209 1.99 5.60 -26.13
CA GLU A 209 3.04 6.63 -26.01
C GLU A 209 2.47 7.98 -25.53
N ALA A 210 1.27 7.99 -25.00
CA ALA A 210 0.56 9.19 -24.53
C ALA A 210 1.38 10.05 -23.55
N SER A 211 2.17 9.41 -22.69
CA SER A 211 3.05 10.08 -21.73
C SER A 211 4.16 10.92 -22.37
N LEU A 212 4.54 10.60 -23.60
CA LEU A 212 5.60 11.28 -24.35
C LEU A 212 5.10 12.15 -25.50
N THR A 213 4.02 11.71 -26.16
CA THR A 213 3.54 12.34 -27.39
C THR A 213 2.26 13.15 -27.18
N GLY A 214 1.53 12.89 -26.10
CA GLY A 214 0.19 13.42 -25.84
C GLY A 214 -0.93 12.72 -26.63
N GLU A 215 -0.60 11.80 -27.54
CA GLU A 215 -1.56 11.08 -28.37
C GLU A 215 -2.11 9.87 -27.64
N SER A 216 -3.44 9.82 -27.45
CA SER A 216 -4.11 8.77 -26.66
C SER A 216 -4.18 7.40 -27.37
N VAL A 217 -4.03 7.37 -28.71
CA VAL A 217 -4.16 6.14 -29.49
C VAL A 217 -2.83 5.37 -29.52
N PRO A 218 -2.80 4.06 -29.18
CA PRO A 218 -1.60 3.27 -29.26
C PRO A 218 -0.99 3.22 -30.66
N VAL A 219 0.32 3.44 -30.77
CA VAL A 219 1.08 3.50 -32.01
C VAL A 219 1.50 2.08 -32.43
N GLY A 220 1.20 1.71 -33.67
CA GLY A 220 1.66 0.46 -34.28
C GLY A 220 3.15 0.53 -34.60
N LYS A 221 3.93 -0.43 -34.10
CA LYS A 221 5.39 -0.48 -34.26
C LYS A 221 5.82 -1.40 -35.39
N LYS A 222 6.93 -1.03 -36.06
CA LYS A 222 7.53 -1.73 -37.20
C LYS A 222 9.05 -1.81 -37.02
N THR A 223 9.69 -2.69 -37.76
CA THR A 223 11.15 -2.84 -37.73
C THR A 223 11.88 -2.09 -38.83
N ASP A 224 11.16 -1.54 -39.84
CA ASP A 224 11.73 -0.85 -41.01
C ASP A 224 12.56 0.36 -40.59
N THR A 225 13.67 0.58 -41.32
CA THR A 225 14.53 1.75 -41.11
C THR A 225 13.85 3.01 -41.65
N LEU A 226 13.86 4.11 -40.91
CA LEU A 226 13.29 5.38 -41.36
C LEU A 226 14.22 6.06 -42.36
N ALA A 227 13.67 6.60 -43.44
CA ALA A 227 14.43 7.30 -44.48
C ALA A 227 14.94 8.68 -44.04
N GLN A 228 14.30 9.32 -43.09
CA GLN A 228 14.65 10.63 -42.51
C GLN A 228 14.22 10.75 -41.07
N ALA A 229 14.87 11.64 -40.32
CA ALA A 229 14.52 11.91 -38.94
C ALA A 229 13.07 12.40 -38.83
N LYS A 230 12.31 11.81 -37.87
CA LYS A 230 10.91 12.12 -37.61
C LYS A 230 10.73 12.63 -36.19
N ALA A 231 9.59 13.27 -35.96
CA ALA A 231 9.15 13.60 -34.59
C ALA A 231 9.04 12.33 -33.74
N LEU A 232 9.06 12.47 -32.42
CA LEU A 232 9.16 11.34 -31.50
C LEU A 232 8.01 10.32 -31.70
N GLY A 233 6.77 10.78 -31.79
CA GLY A 233 5.59 9.94 -32.00
C GLY A 233 5.53 9.22 -33.35
N ASP A 234 6.29 9.68 -34.34
CA ASP A 234 6.32 9.09 -35.69
C ASP A 234 7.46 8.05 -35.86
N ARG A 235 8.28 7.82 -34.82
CA ARG A 235 9.38 6.85 -34.85
C ARG A 235 8.85 5.43 -34.58
N ALA A 236 8.18 4.87 -35.58
CA ALA A 236 7.53 3.55 -35.46
C ALA A 236 8.51 2.39 -35.21
N ASN A 237 9.81 2.58 -35.44
CA ASN A 237 10.88 1.57 -35.26
C ASN A 237 11.65 1.72 -33.95
N MET A 238 11.21 2.60 -33.06
CA MET A 238 11.77 2.82 -31.73
C MET A 238 10.74 2.54 -30.66
N VAL A 239 11.23 2.18 -29.49
CA VAL A 239 10.45 2.09 -28.25
C VAL A 239 11.07 3.04 -27.22
N PHE A 240 10.27 3.59 -26.32
CA PHE A 240 10.71 4.66 -25.42
C PHE A 240 10.40 4.31 -23.96
N ASN A 241 11.31 4.65 -23.08
CA ASN A 241 11.16 4.47 -21.64
C ASN A 241 9.86 5.11 -21.13
N GLY A 242 9.18 4.45 -20.19
CA GLY A 242 7.95 4.96 -19.57
C GLY A 242 6.70 4.85 -20.43
N THR A 243 6.77 4.15 -21.56
CA THR A 243 5.63 3.76 -22.40
C THR A 243 5.20 2.32 -22.12
N SER A 244 4.01 1.91 -22.56
CA SER A 244 3.46 0.60 -22.24
C SER A 244 2.98 -0.17 -23.47
N VAL A 245 3.27 -1.48 -23.50
CA VAL A 245 2.83 -2.39 -24.55
C VAL A 245 1.36 -2.72 -24.36
N THR A 246 0.51 -2.34 -25.31
CA THR A 246 -0.95 -2.60 -25.27
C THR A 246 -1.35 -3.82 -26.08
N GLN A 247 -0.52 -4.28 -27.00
CA GLN A 247 -0.81 -5.45 -27.82
C GLN A 247 0.47 -6.01 -28.48
N GLY A 248 0.54 -7.30 -28.66
CA GLY A 248 1.59 -7.99 -29.42
C GLY A 248 2.90 -8.18 -28.68
N THR A 249 3.93 -8.56 -29.41
CA THR A 249 5.27 -8.84 -28.88
C THR A 249 6.35 -8.17 -29.70
N GLY A 250 7.52 -7.90 -29.07
CA GLY A 250 8.66 -7.31 -29.76
C GLY A 250 9.99 -7.57 -29.06
N ARG A 251 11.08 -7.33 -29.80
CA ARG A 251 12.44 -7.28 -29.24
C ARG A 251 13.14 -6.00 -29.69
N ALA A 252 13.79 -5.33 -28.76
CA ALA A 252 14.50 -4.09 -29.04
C ALA A 252 15.89 -4.09 -28.42
N ILE A 253 16.85 -3.48 -29.11
CA ILE A 253 18.21 -3.22 -28.61
C ILE A 253 18.16 -1.93 -27.82
N VAL A 254 18.52 -1.94 -26.56
CA VAL A 254 18.58 -0.74 -25.71
C VAL A 254 19.65 0.21 -26.24
N THR A 255 19.26 1.43 -26.58
CA THR A 255 20.13 2.47 -27.11
C THR A 255 20.49 3.54 -26.10
N SER A 256 19.57 3.80 -25.14
CA SER A 256 19.77 4.82 -24.10
C SER A 256 19.06 4.40 -22.79
N THR A 257 19.68 4.72 -21.66
CA THR A 257 19.20 4.44 -20.31
C THR A 257 19.20 5.71 -19.44
N GLY A 258 18.45 5.74 -18.37
CA GLY A 258 18.39 6.82 -17.36
C GLY A 258 18.15 8.19 -18.00
N MET A 259 18.93 9.17 -17.60
CA MET A 259 18.83 10.56 -18.12
C MET A 259 19.12 10.69 -19.63
N GLY A 260 19.72 9.66 -20.25
CA GLY A 260 19.94 9.61 -21.71
C GLY A 260 18.68 9.31 -22.51
N THR A 261 17.60 8.81 -21.88
CA THR A 261 16.32 8.51 -22.53
C THR A 261 15.54 9.79 -22.89
N GLN A 262 14.51 9.66 -23.72
CA GLN A 262 13.67 10.81 -24.08
C GLN A 262 12.92 11.33 -22.82
N VAL A 263 12.46 10.43 -21.96
CA VAL A 263 11.86 10.80 -20.67
C VAL A 263 12.86 11.50 -19.77
N GLY A 264 14.12 11.02 -19.73
CA GLY A 264 15.19 11.65 -18.93
C GLY A 264 15.46 13.09 -19.36
N LYS A 265 15.46 13.37 -20.68
CA LYS A 265 15.63 14.73 -21.21
C LYS A 265 14.46 15.66 -20.87
N ILE A 266 13.23 15.12 -20.75
CA ILE A 266 12.03 15.87 -20.32
C ILE A 266 12.07 16.10 -18.81
N ALA A 267 12.49 15.11 -18.04
CA ALA A 267 12.60 15.20 -16.58
C ALA A 267 13.57 16.29 -16.12
N ASP A 268 14.66 16.52 -16.87
CA ASP A 268 15.62 17.59 -16.62
C ASP A 268 14.99 19.01 -16.72
N LEU A 269 13.90 19.13 -17.50
CA LEU A 269 13.12 20.37 -17.66
C LEU A 269 12.05 20.54 -16.57
N LEU A 270 11.71 19.49 -15.81
CA LEU A 270 10.58 19.45 -14.86
C LEU A 270 11.00 19.37 -13.38
N GLN A 271 12.28 19.55 -13.03
CA GLN A 271 12.86 19.36 -11.68
C GLN A 271 12.33 20.30 -10.56
N ALA A 272 11.15 20.91 -10.66
CA ALA A 272 10.63 21.87 -9.71
C ALA A 272 9.17 21.65 -9.26
N THR A 273 8.76 20.40 -9.03
CA THR A 273 7.47 20.18 -8.36
C THR A 273 7.74 19.64 -6.95
N GLU A 274 7.48 20.50 -5.95
CA GLU A 274 7.46 20.10 -4.54
C GLU A 274 6.37 19.05 -4.33
N ASP A 275 6.63 18.05 -3.48
CA ASP A 275 5.62 17.06 -3.07
C ASP A 275 4.48 17.76 -2.33
N ASP A 276 3.24 17.55 -2.75
CA ASP A 276 2.05 18.10 -2.10
C ASP A 276 1.90 17.56 -0.66
N GLU A 277 1.67 18.47 0.29
CA GLU A 277 1.38 18.10 1.68
C GLU A 277 0.13 17.22 1.78
N THR A 278 0.20 16.19 2.62
CA THR A 278 -0.92 15.28 2.89
C THR A 278 -2.08 15.99 3.62
N PRO A 279 -3.32 15.52 3.51
CA PRO A 279 -4.45 16.08 4.28
C PRO A 279 -4.17 16.13 5.78
N LEU A 280 -3.55 15.10 6.33
CA LEU A 280 -3.18 15.02 7.74
C LEU A 280 -2.10 16.03 8.11
N GLN A 281 -1.09 16.23 7.26
CA GLN A 281 -0.08 17.27 7.47
C GLN A 281 -0.69 18.67 7.45
N LYS A 282 -1.60 18.94 6.52
CA LYS A 282 -2.34 20.22 6.45
C LYS A 282 -3.16 20.47 7.72
N GLU A 283 -3.81 19.42 8.24
CA GLU A 283 -4.57 19.52 9.50
C GLU A 283 -3.67 19.74 10.70
N MET A 284 -2.51 19.05 10.77
CA MET A 284 -1.52 19.27 11.82
C MET A 284 -0.94 20.69 11.80
N ASN A 285 -0.63 21.21 10.61
CA ASN A 285 -0.20 22.59 10.44
C ASN A 285 -1.28 23.61 10.88
N TYR A 286 -2.56 23.29 10.65
CA TYR A 286 -3.67 24.11 11.14
C TYR A 286 -3.78 24.07 12.67
N VAL A 287 -3.67 22.89 13.29
CA VAL A 287 -3.68 22.73 14.76
C VAL A 287 -2.51 23.47 15.39
N SER A 288 -1.31 23.34 14.85
CA SER A 288 -0.12 24.07 15.33
C SER A 288 -0.30 25.60 15.26
N LYS A 289 -0.93 26.10 14.21
CA LYS A 289 -1.26 27.53 14.08
C LYS A 289 -2.28 27.99 15.12
N ILE A 290 -3.31 27.18 15.41
CA ILE A 290 -4.31 27.50 16.44
C ILE A 290 -3.64 27.56 17.81
N LEU A 291 -2.88 26.52 18.17
CA LEU A 291 -2.17 26.46 19.45
C LEU A 291 -1.18 27.62 19.59
N GLY A 292 -0.34 27.87 18.61
CA GLY A 292 0.60 28.97 18.62
C GLY A 292 -0.11 30.34 18.76
N SER A 293 -1.23 30.55 18.08
CA SER A 293 -2.01 31.77 18.21
C SER A 293 -2.64 31.91 19.60
N ALA A 294 -3.18 30.83 20.16
CA ALA A 294 -3.78 30.82 21.49
C ALA A 294 -2.72 31.19 22.56
N VAL A 295 -1.51 30.64 22.43
CA VAL A 295 -0.41 30.90 23.34
C VAL A 295 0.10 32.35 23.23
N CYS A 296 0.24 32.89 22.03
CA CYS A 296 0.58 34.29 21.86
C CYS A 296 -0.45 35.21 22.54
N ILE A 297 -1.75 34.87 22.44
CA ILE A 297 -2.82 35.61 23.13
C ILE A 297 -2.66 35.48 24.66
N ILE A 298 -2.44 34.27 25.18
CA ILE A 298 -2.25 34.02 26.61
C ILE A 298 -1.01 34.75 27.12
N ALA A 299 0.12 34.72 26.41
CA ALA A 299 1.34 35.43 26.75
C ALA A 299 1.11 36.96 26.83
N VAL A 300 0.40 37.52 25.85
CA VAL A 300 0.05 38.95 25.86
C VAL A 300 -0.88 39.29 27.05
N VAL A 301 -1.88 38.46 27.35
CA VAL A 301 -2.78 38.63 28.48
C VAL A 301 -1.99 38.65 29.80
N VAL A 302 -1.06 37.69 29.97
CA VAL A 302 -0.20 37.61 31.15
C VAL A 302 0.70 38.87 31.28
N LEU A 303 1.37 39.25 30.18
CA LEU A 303 2.21 40.47 30.19
C LEU A 303 1.41 41.72 30.53
N VAL A 304 0.21 41.88 29.99
CA VAL A 304 -0.68 43.01 30.30
C VAL A 304 -1.17 42.95 31.75
N ALA A 305 -1.52 41.76 32.26
CA ALA A 305 -1.93 41.59 33.66
C ALA A 305 -0.80 41.99 34.62
N LEU A 306 0.42 41.51 34.39
CA LEU A 306 1.59 41.86 35.19
C LEU A 306 1.90 43.37 35.12
N ALA A 307 1.85 43.96 33.94
CA ALA A 307 2.05 45.38 33.76
C ALA A 307 1.01 46.24 34.51
N LEU A 308 -0.24 45.75 34.65
CA LEU A 308 -1.32 46.43 35.33
C LEU A 308 -1.30 46.24 36.87
N THR A 309 -0.85 45.05 37.33
CA THR A 309 -0.86 44.70 38.77
C THR A 309 0.40 45.14 39.50
N GLU A 310 1.57 44.97 38.90
CA GLU A 310 2.87 45.19 39.56
C GLU A 310 3.63 46.42 38.97
N GLY A 311 3.40 46.77 37.70
CA GLY A 311 4.16 47.80 36.99
C GLY A 311 5.59 47.34 36.73
N PHE A 312 6.21 47.79 35.64
CA PHE A 312 7.63 47.54 35.37
C PHE A 312 8.47 48.67 36.06
N GLN A 313 9.18 48.31 37.13
CA GLN A 313 10.01 49.26 37.85
C GLN A 313 11.47 49.24 37.38
N ASP A 314 11.95 48.02 37.03
CA ASP A 314 13.31 47.76 36.59
C ASP A 314 13.39 46.92 35.33
N VAL A 315 14.59 46.87 34.72
CA VAL A 315 14.88 46.05 33.53
C VAL A 315 14.74 44.53 33.86
N HIS A 316 14.96 44.14 35.12
CA HIS A 316 14.76 42.76 35.56
C HIS A 316 13.31 42.29 35.44
N ASP A 317 12.33 43.14 35.81
CA ASP A 317 10.90 42.80 35.71
C ASP A 317 10.49 42.51 34.26
N VAL A 318 11.10 43.25 33.31
CA VAL A 318 10.85 43.06 31.88
C VAL A 318 11.46 41.73 31.40
N ILE A 319 12.65 41.36 31.87
CA ILE A 319 13.35 40.12 31.52
C ILE A 319 12.57 38.93 32.05
N ASP A 320 12.16 38.95 33.33
CA ASP A 320 11.40 37.87 33.97
C ASP A 320 10.05 37.67 33.29
N SER A 321 9.38 38.76 32.92
CA SER A 321 8.13 38.71 32.15
C SER A 321 8.32 38.14 30.76
N LEU A 322 9.46 38.42 30.09
CA LEU A 322 9.80 37.81 28.80
C LEU A 322 10.15 36.32 28.93
N LEU A 323 10.89 35.93 29.98
CA LEU A 323 11.20 34.52 30.27
C LEU A 323 9.93 33.73 30.56
N LEU A 324 8.95 34.32 31.27
CA LEU A 324 7.64 33.74 31.48
C LEU A 324 6.85 33.55 30.17
N ALA A 325 6.83 34.59 29.32
CA ALA A 325 6.17 34.49 28.01
C ALA A 325 6.79 33.38 27.15
N VAL A 326 8.13 33.24 27.22
CA VAL A 326 8.85 32.12 26.56
C VAL A 326 8.48 30.79 27.18
N SER A 327 8.41 30.66 28.51
CA SER A 327 8.00 29.45 29.20
C SER A 327 6.60 28.99 28.77
N LEU A 328 5.66 29.94 28.70
CA LEU A 328 4.30 29.68 28.18
C LEU A 328 4.31 29.19 26.73
N ALA A 329 5.14 29.82 25.90
CA ALA A 329 5.24 29.45 24.50
C ALA A 329 5.82 28.05 24.32
N VAL A 330 6.83 27.69 25.12
CA VAL A 330 7.44 26.36 25.14
C VAL A 330 6.42 25.29 25.60
N ALA A 331 5.69 25.56 26.70
CA ALA A 331 4.68 24.64 27.23
C ALA A 331 3.58 24.27 26.22
N ALA A 332 3.28 25.16 25.29
CA ALA A 332 2.14 24.99 24.39
C ALA A 332 2.42 24.20 23.13
N VAL A 333 3.67 23.96 22.83
CA VAL A 333 4.03 23.34 21.57
C VAL A 333 4.39 21.88 21.76
N PRO A 334 3.64 20.96 21.10
CA PRO A 334 3.97 19.55 21.11
C PRO A 334 5.22 19.30 20.25
N GLU A 335 6.38 19.31 20.89
CA GLU A 335 7.64 19.00 20.22
C GLU A 335 7.61 17.55 19.68
N GLY A 336 8.15 17.35 18.47
CA GLY A 336 8.21 16.03 17.86
C GLY A 336 6.92 15.48 17.26
N LEU A 337 5.80 16.22 17.26
CA LEU A 337 4.51 15.74 16.73
C LEU A 337 4.60 15.25 15.28
N ALA A 338 5.21 16.01 14.40
CA ALA A 338 5.39 15.67 12.99
C ALA A 338 6.29 14.43 12.82
N ALA A 339 7.37 14.35 13.59
CA ALA A 339 8.29 13.22 13.56
C ALA A 339 7.62 11.93 14.07
N ILE A 340 6.88 11.99 15.17
CA ILE A 340 6.12 10.85 15.72
C ILE A 340 5.10 10.37 14.69
N LEU A 341 4.37 11.29 14.05
CA LEU A 341 3.40 10.96 13.00
C LEU A 341 4.04 10.18 11.85
N THR A 342 5.17 10.65 11.35
CA THR A 342 5.91 10.00 10.26
C THR A 342 6.37 8.61 10.66
N VAL A 343 6.92 8.44 11.87
CA VAL A 343 7.34 7.13 12.39
C VAL A 343 6.14 6.18 12.54
N VAL A 344 5.02 6.64 13.06
CA VAL A 344 3.79 5.82 13.22
C VAL A 344 3.26 5.35 11.86
N LEU A 345 3.22 6.24 10.87
CA LEU A 345 2.82 5.86 9.50
C LEU A 345 3.80 4.87 8.88
N ALA A 346 5.11 5.07 9.03
CA ALA A 346 6.14 4.16 8.50
C ALA A 346 6.05 2.76 9.12
N LEU A 347 5.88 2.67 10.44
CA LEU A 347 5.66 1.40 11.14
C LEU A 347 4.35 0.73 10.73
N GLY A 348 3.32 1.52 10.46
CA GLY A 348 2.04 1.04 9.93
C GLY A 348 2.19 0.42 8.55
N VAL A 349 2.87 1.09 7.62
CA VAL A 349 3.17 0.56 6.27
C VAL A 349 4.00 -0.72 6.36
N GLN A 350 4.98 -0.77 7.26
CA GLN A 350 5.77 -1.99 7.47
C GLN A 350 4.91 -3.17 7.95
N ARG A 351 3.93 -2.94 8.84
CA ARG A 351 2.97 -3.98 9.25
C ARG A 351 2.08 -4.44 8.09
N MET A 352 1.58 -3.50 7.28
CA MET A 352 0.79 -3.84 6.09
C MET A 352 1.60 -4.71 5.12
N ALA A 353 2.88 -4.40 4.90
CA ALA A 353 3.76 -5.18 4.04
C ALA A 353 4.00 -6.61 4.59
N MET A 354 4.13 -6.77 5.91
CA MET A 354 4.20 -8.10 6.54
C MET A 354 2.92 -8.93 6.34
N HIS A 355 1.78 -8.28 6.04
CA HIS A 355 0.51 -8.89 5.68
C HIS A 355 0.22 -8.82 4.17
N ASN A 356 1.25 -8.84 3.33
CA ASN A 356 1.19 -8.87 1.87
C ASN A 356 0.58 -7.62 1.21
N ALA A 357 0.34 -6.53 1.93
CA ALA A 357 -0.15 -5.26 1.40
C ALA A 357 1.00 -4.24 1.33
N ILE A 358 1.62 -4.09 0.16
CA ILE A 358 2.75 -3.18 -0.06
C ILE A 358 2.24 -1.81 -0.49
N VAL A 359 2.30 -0.85 0.41
CA VAL A 359 1.86 0.54 0.17
C VAL A 359 3.04 1.39 -0.32
N LYS A 360 2.90 2.05 -1.47
CA LYS A 360 4.00 2.82 -2.08
C LYS A 360 4.21 4.21 -1.47
N LYS A 361 3.16 4.82 -0.93
CA LYS A 361 3.22 6.18 -0.36
C LYS A 361 2.58 6.21 1.02
N LEU A 362 3.23 6.83 2.00
CA LEU A 362 2.78 6.89 3.40
C LEU A 362 1.35 7.45 3.56
N HIS A 363 0.99 8.48 2.78
CA HIS A 363 -0.35 9.07 2.85
C HIS A 363 -1.48 8.15 2.39
N SER A 364 -1.17 7.13 1.58
CA SER A 364 -2.18 6.16 1.11
C SER A 364 -2.75 5.32 2.25
N VAL A 365 -2.04 5.20 3.38
CA VAL A 365 -2.51 4.49 4.58
C VAL A 365 -3.73 5.18 5.19
N GLU A 366 -3.72 6.51 5.27
CA GLU A 366 -4.84 7.30 5.78
C GLU A 366 -6.08 7.14 4.89
N THR A 367 -5.89 7.26 3.59
CA THR A 367 -6.97 7.11 2.60
C THR A 367 -7.54 5.69 2.65
N LEU A 368 -6.68 4.68 2.79
CA LEU A 368 -7.07 3.27 2.87
C LEU A 368 -7.97 2.98 4.08
N GLY A 369 -7.63 3.52 5.25
CA GLY A 369 -8.47 3.41 6.46
C GLY A 369 -9.84 4.07 6.32
N SER A 370 -10.00 4.98 5.37
CA SER A 370 -11.22 5.73 5.09
C SER A 370 -12.04 5.15 3.92
N ALA A 371 -11.58 4.06 3.27
CA ALA A 371 -12.27 3.43 2.15
C ALA A 371 -13.73 3.12 2.48
N SER A 372 -14.65 3.57 1.61
CA SER A 372 -16.09 3.32 1.74
C SER A 372 -16.62 2.38 0.66
N VAL A 373 -15.90 2.25 -0.47
CA VAL A 373 -16.23 1.32 -1.54
C VAL A 373 -14.96 0.59 -1.99
N ILE A 374 -15.05 -0.72 -2.16
CA ILE A 374 -14.01 -1.53 -2.79
C ILE A 374 -14.55 -2.06 -4.10
N CYS A 375 -14.06 -1.54 -5.22
CA CYS A 375 -14.32 -2.06 -6.56
C CYS A 375 -13.25 -3.11 -6.89
N SER A 376 -13.67 -4.33 -7.14
CA SER A 376 -12.76 -5.45 -7.41
C SER A 376 -13.04 -6.07 -8.77
N ASP A 377 -11.99 -6.33 -9.53
CA ASP A 377 -12.09 -7.28 -10.63
C ASP A 377 -12.39 -8.68 -10.07
N LYS A 378 -13.09 -9.49 -10.85
CA LYS A 378 -13.44 -10.86 -10.46
C LYS A 378 -12.20 -11.76 -10.51
N THR A 379 -11.57 -11.80 -11.70
CA THR A 379 -10.57 -12.82 -12.06
C THR A 379 -9.26 -12.59 -11.30
N GLY A 380 -8.73 -13.66 -10.69
CA GLY A 380 -7.46 -13.60 -9.95
C GLY A 380 -7.52 -12.89 -8.59
N THR A 381 -8.52 -12.04 -8.33
CA THR A 381 -8.70 -11.28 -7.07
C THR A 381 -9.76 -11.91 -6.16
N LEU A 382 -11.00 -11.99 -6.64
CA LEU A 382 -12.12 -12.64 -5.93
C LEU A 382 -12.12 -14.15 -6.14
N THR A 383 -11.58 -14.58 -7.28
CA THR A 383 -11.42 -15.99 -7.67
C THR A 383 -9.94 -16.36 -7.70
N ARG A 384 -9.65 -17.66 -7.83
CA ARG A 384 -8.28 -18.16 -7.80
C ARG A 384 -7.54 -18.02 -9.13
N ASN A 385 -8.24 -17.73 -10.22
CA ASN A 385 -7.75 -17.82 -11.60
C ASN A 385 -7.21 -19.23 -11.93
N GLU A 386 -7.76 -20.23 -11.28
CA GLU A 386 -7.42 -21.64 -11.44
C GLU A 386 -8.65 -22.36 -11.98
N MET A 387 -8.74 -22.46 -13.31
CA MET A 387 -9.88 -23.16 -13.92
C MET A 387 -9.99 -24.56 -13.35
N THR A 388 -11.19 -24.91 -12.87
CA THR A 388 -11.48 -26.20 -12.23
C THR A 388 -12.65 -26.87 -12.91
N VAL A 389 -12.48 -28.14 -13.29
CA VAL A 389 -13.59 -29.00 -13.76
C VAL A 389 -14.36 -29.48 -12.54
N GLU A 390 -15.62 -29.06 -12.42
CA GLU A 390 -16.51 -29.51 -11.34
C GLU A 390 -17.64 -30.44 -11.81
N ARG A 391 -18.04 -30.29 -13.07
CA ARG A 391 -19.16 -31.08 -13.65
C ARG A 391 -18.71 -31.83 -14.86
N VAL A 392 -19.10 -33.09 -14.95
CA VAL A 392 -18.97 -33.94 -16.15
C VAL A 392 -20.33 -34.51 -16.46
N VAL A 393 -20.92 -34.09 -17.58
CA VAL A 393 -22.23 -34.55 -18.04
C VAL A 393 -22.01 -35.55 -19.16
N THR A 394 -22.52 -36.77 -18.93
CA THR A 394 -22.45 -37.89 -19.86
C THR A 394 -23.83 -38.16 -20.41
N PRO A 395 -23.98 -38.95 -21.49
CA PRO A 395 -25.27 -39.36 -22.00
C PRO A 395 -26.15 -40.14 -21.01
N SER A 396 -25.55 -40.79 -20.00
CA SER A 396 -26.26 -41.60 -19.01
C SER A 396 -26.50 -40.86 -17.68
N GLY A 397 -25.88 -39.69 -17.45
CA GLY A 397 -26.03 -38.89 -16.22
C GLY A 397 -24.90 -37.95 -15.97
N GLU A 398 -24.90 -37.32 -14.78
CA GLU A 398 -23.95 -36.31 -14.37
C GLU A 398 -23.06 -36.75 -13.20
N VAL A 399 -21.82 -36.31 -13.21
CA VAL A 399 -20.83 -36.54 -12.15
C VAL A 399 -20.28 -35.18 -11.69
N GLN A 400 -20.17 -34.98 -10.38
CA GLN A 400 -19.45 -33.91 -9.78
C GLN A 400 -18.02 -34.34 -9.41
N LEU A 401 -17.02 -33.50 -9.73
CA LEU A 401 -15.64 -33.71 -9.30
C LEU A 401 -15.35 -32.80 -8.09
N THR A 402 -14.77 -33.36 -7.04
CA THR A 402 -14.31 -32.64 -5.88
C THR A 402 -12.84 -32.22 -6.03
N GLY A 403 -12.39 -31.30 -5.18
CA GLY A 403 -11.05 -30.70 -5.20
C GLY A 403 -10.96 -29.53 -6.16
N THR A 404 -10.31 -28.46 -5.71
CA THR A 404 -10.15 -27.19 -6.46
C THR A 404 -8.68 -26.98 -6.82
N GLY A 405 -8.43 -26.22 -7.88
CA GLY A 405 -7.08 -25.84 -8.32
C GLY A 405 -6.34 -26.96 -9.07
N TYR A 406 -5.03 -26.78 -9.22
CA TYR A 406 -4.19 -27.63 -10.06
C TYR A 406 -3.66 -28.90 -9.37
N ALA A 407 -3.86 -29.07 -8.07
CA ALA A 407 -3.54 -30.33 -7.40
C ALA A 407 -4.46 -31.46 -7.93
N PRO A 408 -3.91 -32.58 -8.44
CA PRO A 408 -4.72 -33.66 -8.98
C PRO A 408 -5.33 -34.53 -7.87
N GLU A 409 -5.85 -33.91 -6.84
CA GLU A 409 -6.50 -34.52 -5.67
C GLU A 409 -8.00 -34.29 -5.74
N GLY A 410 -8.77 -35.37 -5.62
CA GLY A 410 -10.22 -35.29 -5.67
C GLY A 410 -10.88 -36.65 -5.98
N ARG A 411 -12.20 -36.65 -6.05
CA ARG A 411 -12.99 -37.88 -6.34
C ARG A 411 -14.23 -37.51 -7.13
N MET A 412 -14.74 -38.50 -7.86
CA MET A 412 -16.05 -38.43 -8.49
C MET A 412 -17.16 -38.66 -7.45
N VAL A 413 -18.19 -37.84 -7.54
CA VAL A 413 -19.43 -37.95 -6.75
C VAL A 413 -20.59 -38.01 -7.73
N VAL A 414 -21.32 -39.13 -7.75
CA VAL A 414 -22.56 -39.28 -8.52
C VAL A 414 -23.72 -38.90 -7.64
N ASP A 415 -24.76 -38.25 -8.21
CA ASP A 415 -25.94 -37.80 -7.47
C ASP A 415 -26.53 -38.92 -6.60
N PRO A 416 -26.80 -38.67 -5.29
CA PRO A 416 -27.42 -39.63 -4.37
C PRO A 416 -28.74 -40.25 -4.89
N GLN A 417 -29.52 -39.52 -5.68
CA GLN A 417 -30.77 -40.03 -6.27
C GLN A 417 -30.52 -41.13 -7.30
N THR A 418 -29.35 -41.15 -7.92
CA THR A 418 -28.90 -42.21 -8.87
C THR A 418 -28.23 -43.39 -8.18
N MET A 419 -28.01 -43.29 -6.84
CA MET A 419 -27.27 -44.31 -6.06
C MET A 419 -28.02 -45.64 -5.86
N GLU A 420 -29.33 -45.71 -6.09
CA GLU A 420 -30.11 -46.92 -5.89
C GLU A 420 -29.79 -48.04 -6.90
N HIS A 421 -29.10 -47.75 -8.00
CA HIS A 421 -28.76 -48.69 -9.05
C HIS A 421 -27.26 -48.76 -9.32
N ALA A 422 -26.53 -49.66 -8.68
CA ALA A 422 -25.06 -49.77 -8.80
C ALA A 422 -24.56 -49.95 -10.25
N GLN A 423 -25.35 -50.56 -11.13
CA GLN A 423 -25.00 -50.71 -12.55
C GLN A 423 -25.02 -49.37 -13.30
N ILE A 424 -26.02 -48.52 -13.07
CA ILE A 424 -26.13 -47.18 -13.69
C ILE A 424 -24.97 -46.29 -13.25
N ARG A 425 -24.63 -46.35 -11.99
CA ARG A 425 -23.48 -45.63 -11.44
C ARG A 425 -22.17 -46.00 -12.15
N GLY A 426 -21.89 -47.29 -12.33
CA GLY A 426 -20.68 -47.76 -13.02
C GLY A 426 -20.61 -47.35 -14.49
N ILE A 427 -21.78 -47.27 -15.17
CA ILE A 427 -21.88 -46.73 -16.53
C ILE A 427 -21.51 -45.26 -16.57
N ILE A 428 -22.12 -44.41 -15.70
CA ILE A 428 -21.88 -42.98 -15.64
C ILE A 428 -20.41 -42.70 -15.31
N GLU A 429 -19.84 -43.39 -14.33
CA GLU A 429 -18.42 -43.26 -13.97
C GLU A 429 -17.48 -43.59 -15.14
N SER A 430 -17.82 -44.70 -15.89
CA SER A 430 -17.02 -45.10 -17.06
C SER A 430 -17.11 -44.10 -18.22
N GLU A 431 -18.29 -43.54 -18.47
CA GLU A 431 -18.51 -42.51 -19.48
C GLU A 431 -17.81 -41.21 -19.10
N ALA A 432 -17.85 -40.82 -17.81
CA ALA A 432 -17.15 -39.63 -17.31
C ALA A 432 -15.63 -39.74 -17.47
N VAL A 433 -15.06 -40.94 -17.16
CA VAL A 433 -13.64 -41.20 -17.39
C VAL A 433 -13.29 -41.13 -18.88
N ALA A 434 -14.16 -41.59 -19.78
CA ALA A 434 -13.96 -41.50 -21.24
C ALA A 434 -14.02 -40.05 -21.72
N THR A 435 -15.00 -39.27 -21.23
CA THR A 435 -15.15 -37.81 -21.53
C THR A 435 -13.92 -37.05 -21.13
N LEU A 436 -13.41 -37.29 -19.92
CA LEU A 436 -12.19 -36.62 -19.42
C LEU A 436 -10.93 -37.08 -20.17
N ALA A 437 -10.87 -38.35 -20.61
CA ALA A 437 -9.75 -38.82 -21.40
C ALA A 437 -9.68 -38.11 -22.76
N VAL A 438 -10.82 -37.90 -23.44
CA VAL A 438 -10.89 -37.16 -24.72
C VAL A 438 -10.42 -35.72 -24.52
N GLY A 439 -10.88 -35.04 -23.45
CA GLY A 439 -10.48 -33.67 -23.16
C GLY A 439 -8.99 -33.52 -22.84
N ALA A 440 -8.39 -34.51 -22.18
CA ALA A 440 -6.96 -34.51 -21.87
C ALA A 440 -6.08 -34.90 -23.09
N LEU A 441 -6.60 -35.69 -24.05
CA LEU A 441 -5.89 -36.01 -25.28
C LEU A 441 -5.88 -34.83 -26.26
N ALA A 442 -7.05 -34.23 -26.52
CA ALA A 442 -7.18 -33.02 -27.34
C ALA A 442 -6.72 -31.77 -26.55
N ASN A 443 -5.43 -31.64 -26.29
CA ASN A 443 -4.92 -30.67 -25.31
C ASN A 443 -3.46 -30.28 -25.59
N ASP A 444 -3.11 -29.00 -25.39
CA ASP A 444 -1.75 -28.46 -25.52
C ASP A 444 -1.16 -28.02 -24.16
N GLY A 445 -1.95 -28.10 -23.10
CA GLY A 445 -1.52 -27.77 -21.75
C GLY A 445 -0.58 -28.80 -21.13
N GLU A 446 0.19 -28.42 -20.15
CA GLU A 446 1.03 -29.29 -19.35
C GLU A 446 0.87 -29.03 -17.87
N LEU A 447 0.84 -30.08 -17.06
CA LEU A 447 0.83 -29.97 -15.60
C LEU A 447 2.16 -30.46 -15.04
N ARG A 448 2.96 -29.55 -14.47
CA ARG A 448 4.29 -29.84 -13.91
C ARG A 448 4.23 -29.91 -12.39
N GLU A 449 5.02 -30.81 -11.85
CA GLU A 449 5.27 -30.93 -10.42
C GLU A 449 6.51 -30.09 -10.08
N SER A 450 6.36 -29.12 -9.19
CA SER A 450 7.45 -28.26 -8.71
C SER A 450 7.68 -28.53 -7.23
N ALA A 451 8.92 -28.84 -6.85
CA ALA A 451 9.32 -28.98 -5.46
C ALA A 451 9.60 -27.61 -4.87
N ALA A 452 8.69 -27.05 -4.08
CA ALA A 452 8.93 -25.82 -3.35
C ALA A 452 9.75 -26.14 -2.07
N SER A 453 10.99 -25.67 -2.03
CA SER A 453 11.85 -25.69 -0.83
C SER A 453 11.45 -24.54 0.10
N ALA A 454 10.38 -24.70 0.85
CA ALA A 454 10.04 -23.83 1.97
C ALA A 454 10.23 -24.59 3.27
N GLY A 455 11.40 -24.42 3.88
CA GLY A 455 11.75 -24.80 5.25
C GLY A 455 11.08 -26.03 5.83
N ASN A 456 11.77 -27.18 5.83
CA ASN A 456 11.46 -28.42 6.56
C ASN A 456 10.20 -29.25 6.23
N ALA A 457 9.41 -28.87 5.22
CA ALA A 457 8.39 -29.74 4.65
C ALA A 457 8.46 -29.66 3.12
N GLU A 458 8.67 -30.79 2.43
CA GLU A 458 8.51 -30.92 0.98
C GLU A 458 7.01 -30.80 0.66
N THR A 459 6.53 -29.58 0.42
CA THR A 459 5.19 -29.38 -0.15
C THR A 459 5.32 -29.43 -1.67
N VAL A 460 4.73 -30.44 -2.28
CA VAL A 460 4.58 -30.56 -3.72
C VAL A 460 3.64 -29.46 -4.20
N THR A 461 4.12 -28.56 -5.06
CA THR A 461 3.29 -27.54 -5.74
C THR A 461 3.11 -27.95 -7.20
N TRP A 462 1.93 -27.67 -7.76
CA TRP A 462 1.58 -27.98 -9.14
C TRP A 462 1.53 -26.71 -9.96
N GLU A 463 2.23 -26.68 -11.07
CA GLU A 463 2.32 -25.55 -11.98
C GLU A 463 1.62 -25.87 -13.29
N ALA A 464 0.74 -24.96 -13.74
CA ALA A 464 0.07 -25.05 -15.01
C ALA A 464 0.91 -24.37 -16.10
N VAL A 465 1.17 -25.07 -17.21
CA VAL A 465 1.85 -24.52 -18.38
C VAL A 465 0.89 -24.59 -19.56
N GLY A 466 0.55 -23.43 -20.15
CA GLY A 466 -0.42 -23.30 -21.24
C GLY A 466 -1.75 -22.69 -20.78
N ASP A 467 -2.81 -22.86 -21.58
CA ASP A 467 -4.14 -22.31 -21.28
C ASP A 467 -4.74 -22.94 -20.02
N PRO A 468 -5.19 -22.14 -19.02
CA PRO A 468 -5.76 -22.66 -17.77
C PRO A 468 -6.96 -23.60 -18.00
N THR A 469 -7.78 -23.36 -19.00
CA THR A 469 -8.92 -24.22 -19.36
C THR A 469 -8.42 -25.61 -19.79
N GLU A 470 -7.35 -25.68 -20.58
CA GLU A 470 -6.75 -26.91 -21.06
C GLU A 470 -6.10 -27.68 -19.92
N VAL A 471 -5.32 -27.01 -19.07
CA VAL A 471 -4.69 -27.67 -17.91
C VAL A 471 -5.74 -28.24 -16.95
N SER A 472 -6.89 -27.55 -16.78
CA SER A 472 -7.99 -28.04 -15.93
C SER A 472 -8.49 -29.42 -16.35
N LEU A 473 -8.51 -29.73 -17.66
CA LEU A 473 -8.91 -31.02 -18.19
C LEU A 473 -7.89 -32.12 -17.85
N ILE A 474 -6.59 -31.80 -17.91
CA ILE A 474 -5.50 -32.70 -17.50
C ILE A 474 -5.58 -33.02 -16.01
N VAL A 475 -5.79 -31.98 -15.18
CA VAL A 475 -5.97 -32.14 -13.74
C VAL A 475 -7.16 -33.03 -13.42
N ALA A 476 -8.31 -32.80 -14.06
CA ALA A 476 -9.52 -33.60 -13.88
C ALA A 476 -9.31 -35.06 -14.30
N ALA A 477 -8.64 -35.27 -15.43
CA ALA A 477 -8.30 -36.63 -15.91
C ALA A 477 -7.35 -37.36 -14.93
N ARG A 478 -6.38 -36.65 -14.35
CA ARG A 478 -5.48 -37.23 -13.31
C ARG A 478 -6.23 -37.57 -12.03
N LYS A 479 -7.16 -36.72 -11.55
CA LYS A 479 -8.01 -36.98 -10.36
C LYS A 479 -8.74 -38.30 -10.42
N VAL A 480 -9.23 -38.68 -11.60
CA VAL A 480 -9.99 -39.90 -11.81
C VAL A 480 -9.17 -41.04 -12.45
N LYS A 481 -7.85 -40.86 -12.59
CA LYS A 481 -6.92 -41.81 -13.23
C LYS A 481 -7.26 -42.11 -14.68
N ALA A 482 -7.94 -41.22 -15.39
CA ALA A 482 -8.25 -41.37 -16.81
C ALA A 482 -6.98 -41.36 -17.68
N ASN A 483 -5.88 -40.78 -17.20
CA ASN A 483 -4.56 -40.81 -17.84
C ASN A 483 -4.08 -42.23 -18.20
N ARG A 484 -4.52 -43.26 -17.47
CA ARG A 484 -4.20 -44.64 -17.78
C ARG A 484 -4.84 -45.12 -19.09
N LYS A 485 -6.01 -44.58 -19.48
CA LYS A 485 -6.72 -44.95 -20.72
C LYS A 485 -6.06 -44.37 -21.96
N TYR A 486 -5.34 -43.29 -21.88
CA TYR A 486 -4.70 -42.64 -23.03
C TYR A 486 -3.17 -42.78 -23.06
N ALA A 487 -2.59 -43.51 -22.11
CA ALA A 487 -1.14 -43.72 -22.05
C ALA A 487 -0.54 -44.39 -23.31
N ASN A 488 -1.36 -45.11 -24.08
CA ASN A 488 -0.92 -45.79 -25.29
C ASN A 488 -1.14 -44.99 -26.59
N TYR A 489 -1.75 -43.78 -26.49
CA TYR A 489 -1.98 -42.93 -27.64
C TYR A 489 -0.77 -42.02 -27.87
N GLU A 490 -0.32 -41.98 -29.13
CA GLU A 490 0.75 -41.09 -29.58
C GLU A 490 0.19 -40.08 -30.59
N ARG A 491 0.44 -38.81 -30.36
CA ARG A 491 -0.06 -37.70 -31.20
C ARG A 491 0.65 -37.70 -32.54
N VAL A 492 -0.11 -37.81 -33.63
CA VAL A 492 0.38 -37.83 -35.01
C VAL A 492 0.12 -36.51 -35.71
N GLY A 493 -0.90 -35.78 -35.32
CA GLY A 493 -1.24 -34.48 -35.91
C GLY A 493 -2.26 -33.71 -35.14
N GLU A 494 -2.39 -32.45 -35.53
CA GLU A 494 -3.22 -31.48 -34.83
C GLU A 494 -3.97 -30.57 -35.81
N ILE A 495 -5.20 -30.19 -35.42
CA ILE A 495 -5.97 -29.10 -35.98
C ILE A 495 -6.24 -28.11 -34.85
N PRO A 496 -5.51 -26.99 -34.81
CA PRO A 496 -5.49 -26.09 -33.65
C PRO A 496 -6.82 -25.39 -33.44
N PHE A 497 -7.01 -24.89 -32.19
CA PHE A 497 -8.14 -24.03 -31.84
C PHE A 497 -8.06 -22.69 -32.55
N THR A 498 -9.17 -22.26 -33.13
CA THR A 498 -9.37 -20.82 -33.51
C THR A 498 -10.71 -20.31 -33.04
N SER A 499 -10.80 -19.01 -32.77
CA SER A 499 -12.05 -18.36 -32.31
C SER A 499 -13.19 -18.47 -33.31
N GLU A 500 -12.89 -18.64 -34.59
CA GLU A 500 -13.85 -18.81 -35.66
C GLU A 500 -14.39 -20.25 -35.67
N ARG A 501 -13.51 -21.23 -35.51
CA ARG A 501 -13.88 -22.66 -35.50
C ARG A 501 -14.48 -23.12 -34.17
N LYS A 502 -14.11 -22.48 -33.04
CA LYS A 502 -14.51 -22.79 -31.67
C LYS A 502 -14.29 -24.22 -31.26
N ARG A 503 -13.35 -24.95 -31.90
CA ARG A 503 -12.98 -26.33 -31.62
C ARG A 503 -11.52 -26.60 -31.95
N MET A 504 -10.99 -27.63 -31.33
CA MET A 504 -9.66 -28.18 -31.52
C MET A 504 -9.75 -29.69 -31.69
N SER A 505 -8.90 -30.28 -32.55
CA SER A 505 -8.82 -31.71 -32.72
C SER A 505 -7.38 -32.20 -32.82
N ILE A 506 -7.13 -33.36 -32.31
CA ILE A 506 -5.88 -34.10 -32.54
C ILE A 506 -6.15 -35.41 -33.25
N VAL A 507 -5.20 -35.88 -34.00
CA VAL A 507 -5.13 -37.25 -34.51
C VAL A 507 -4.08 -38.00 -33.71
N ALA A 508 -4.50 -39.09 -33.06
CA ALA A 508 -3.59 -39.91 -32.28
C ALA A 508 -3.64 -41.36 -32.72
N GLN A 509 -2.49 -42.01 -32.63
CA GLN A 509 -2.30 -43.44 -32.95
C GLN A 509 -2.36 -44.26 -31.67
N ASP A 510 -3.19 -45.29 -31.65
CA ASP A 510 -3.28 -46.24 -30.54
C ASP A 510 -2.26 -47.36 -30.70
N ASN A 511 -1.19 -47.31 -29.93
CA ASN A 511 -0.12 -48.32 -29.95
C ASN A 511 -0.54 -49.68 -29.35
N ALA A 512 -1.71 -49.73 -28.65
CA ALA A 512 -2.27 -50.96 -28.11
C ALA A 512 -3.22 -51.68 -29.10
N ASP A 513 -3.79 -50.97 -30.11
CA ASP A 513 -4.70 -51.52 -31.13
C ASP A 513 -4.09 -51.38 -32.54
N ALA A 514 -3.01 -52.11 -32.81
CA ALA A 514 -2.35 -52.22 -34.13
C ALA A 514 -2.06 -50.84 -34.77
N GLY A 515 -1.87 -49.81 -34.00
CA GLY A 515 -1.56 -48.46 -34.45
C GLY A 515 -2.70 -47.72 -35.13
N ARG A 516 -3.94 -48.09 -34.90
CA ARG A 516 -5.12 -47.44 -35.48
C ARG A 516 -5.23 -45.99 -35.06
N LEU A 517 -5.63 -45.16 -36.01
CA LEU A 517 -5.77 -43.72 -35.82
C LEU A 517 -7.18 -43.36 -35.30
N THR A 518 -7.21 -42.46 -34.37
CA THR A 518 -8.45 -41.87 -33.82
C THR A 518 -8.31 -40.32 -33.77
N VAL A 519 -9.34 -39.64 -34.22
CA VAL A 519 -9.50 -38.20 -34.03
C VAL A 519 -10.18 -37.96 -32.70
N PHE A 520 -9.61 -37.08 -31.87
CA PHE A 520 -10.21 -36.59 -30.63
C PHE A 520 -10.46 -35.12 -30.76
N SER A 521 -11.68 -34.66 -30.44
CA SER A 521 -12.13 -33.30 -30.65
C SER A 521 -12.73 -32.71 -29.37
N LYS A 522 -12.39 -31.48 -29.02
CA LYS A 522 -13.06 -30.69 -28.00
C LYS A 522 -13.49 -29.35 -28.57
N GLY A 523 -14.55 -28.75 -28.03
CA GLY A 523 -15.01 -27.45 -28.49
C GLY A 523 -16.31 -27.01 -27.85
N ALA A 524 -16.82 -25.85 -28.30
CA ALA A 524 -18.11 -25.37 -27.86
C ALA A 524 -19.20 -26.39 -28.20
N PRO A 525 -20.04 -26.83 -27.24
CA PRO A 525 -20.97 -27.94 -27.42
C PRO A 525 -21.96 -27.71 -28.57
N ASP A 526 -22.47 -26.48 -28.74
CA ASP A 526 -23.37 -26.10 -29.81
C ASP A 526 -22.74 -26.24 -31.20
N VAL A 527 -21.46 -25.95 -31.33
CA VAL A 527 -20.70 -26.10 -32.57
C VAL A 527 -20.32 -27.56 -32.79
N LEU A 528 -19.74 -28.21 -31.79
CA LEU A 528 -19.22 -29.59 -31.91
C LEU A 528 -20.35 -30.62 -32.23
N LEU A 529 -21.55 -30.41 -31.66
CA LEU A 529 -22.74 -31.21 -31.97
C LEU A 529 -23.09 -31.24 -33.46
N GLY A 530 -22.83 -30.14 -34.21
CA GLY A 530 -23.05 -30.09 -35.67
C GLY A 530 -22.21 -31.07 -36.45
N TYR A 531 -21.07 -31.52 -35.93
CA TYR A 531 -20.15 -32.48 -36.53
C TYR A 531 -20.34 -33.90 -36.01
N CYS A 532 -21.24 -34.10 -35.02
CA CYS A 532 -21.56 -35.43 -34.46
C CYS A 532 -22.78 -36.05 -35.15
N SER A 533 -22.61 -37.27 -35.64
CA SER A 533 -23.70 -38.11 -36.18
C SER A 533 -24.13 -39.19 -35.22
N ARG A 534 -23.31 -39.53 -34.22
CA ARG A 534 -23.45 -40.65 -33.28
C ARG A 534 -23.21 -40.20 -31.85
N ILE A 535 -23.66 -40.99 -30.90
CA ILE A 535 -23.49 -40.79 -29.46
C ILE A 535 -23.11 -42.12 -28.80
N ALA A 536 -22.21 -42.06 -27.84
CA ALA A 536 -21.78 -43.22 -27.02
C ALA A 536 -22.60 -43.28 -25.74
N VAL A 537 -23.39 -44.32 -25.54
CA VAL A 537 -24.26 -44.53 -24.37
C VAL A 537 -24.05 -45.90 -23.80
N GLY A 538 -23.70 -46.03 -22.53
CA GLY A 538 -23.52 -47.33 -21.87
C GLY A 538 -22.46 -48.24 -22.49
N GLY A 539 -21.45 -47.64 -23.15
CA GLY A 539 -20.40 -48.37 -23.88
C GLY A 539 -20.79 -48.77 -25.30
N ALA A 540 -22.02 -48.53 -25.78
CA ALA A 540 -22.48 -48.75 -27.14
C ALA A 540 -22.58 -47.42 -27.91
N VAL A 541 -22.27 -47.47 -29.22
CA VAL A 541 -22.41 -46.33 -30.12
C VAL A 541 -23.71 -46.47 -30.92
N ARG A 542 -24.56 -45.43 -30.87
CA ARG A 542 -25.82 -45.38 -31.64
C ARG A 542 -25.94 -44.02 -32.39
N PRO A 543 -26.84 -43.94 -33.39
CA PRO A 543 -27.12 -42.63 -34.02
C PRO A 543 -27.55 -41.57 -33.01
N LEU A 544 -27.12 -40.34 -33.20
CA LEU A 544 -27.53 -39.19 -32.42
C LEU A 544 -28.89 -38.68 -32.91
N THR A 545 -29.89 -38.72 -32.03
CA THR A 545 -31.26 -38.28 -32.36
C THR A 545 -31.45 -36.79 -32.11
N GLU A 546 -32.51 -36.20 -32.68
CA GLU A 546 -32.84 -34.79 -32.42
C GLU A 546 -33.24 -34.58 -30.96
N GLY A 547 -33.87 -35.55 -30.30
CA GLY A 547 -34.13 -35.48 -28.86
C GLY A 547 -32.85 -35.41 -28.01
N ASP A 548 -31.82 -36.20 -28.39
CA ASP A 548 -30.50 -36.10 -27.71
C ASP A 548 -29.87 -34.71 -27.88
N ARG A 549 -29.93 -34.10 -29.08
CA ARG A 549 -29.42 -32.76 -29.36
C ARG A 549 -30.10 -31.73 -28.49
N GLN A 550 -31.44 -31.74 -28.44
CA GLN A 550 -32.21 -30.81 -27.63
C GLN A 550 -31.90 -30.93 -26.13
N GLN A 551 -31.77 -32.19 -25.65
CA GLN A 551 -31.41 -32.44 -24.25
C GLN A 551 -30.00 -31.95 -23.92
N ILE A 552 -29.02 -32.17 -24.79
CA ILE A 552 -27.63 -31.65 -24.59
C ILE A 552 -27.63 -30.14 -24.58
N LEU A 553 -28.32 -29.50 -25.53
CA LEU A 553 -28.38 -28.02 -25.58
C LEU A 553 -29.09 -27.42 -24.37
N ALA A 554 -30.17 -28.04 -23.87
CA ALA A 554 -30.84 -27.60 -22.63
C ALA A 554 -29.93 -27.74 -21.43
N THR A 555 -29.10 -28.78 -21.36
CA THR A 555 -28.11 -28.94 -20.28
C THR A 555 -26.97 -27.92 -20.40
N VAL A 556 -26.55 -27.55 -21.63
CA VAL A 556 -25.60 -26.44 -21.84
C VAL A 556 -26.15 -25.13 -21.31
N GLU A 557 -27.43 -24.86 -21.58
CA GLU A 557 -28.10 -23.65 -21.10
C GLU A 557 -28.20 -23.63 -19.55
N GLN A 558 -28.53 -24.75 -18.94
CA GLN A 558 -28.56 -24.93 -17.50
C GLN A 558 -27.18 -24.71 -16.88
N LEU A 559 -26.13 -25.40 -17.37
CA LEU A 559 -24.76 -25.24 -16.86
C LEU A 559 -24.23 -23.79 -17.03
N SER A 560 -24.60 -23.15 -18.15
CA SER A 560 -24.24 -21.76 -18.40
C SER A 560 -24.96 -20.80 -17.44
N SER A 561 -26.22 -21.10 -17.07
CA SER A 561 -26.95 -20.34 -16.05
C SER A 561 -26.35 -20.54 -14.64
N ASP A 562 -25.73 -21.70 -14.39
CA ASP A 562 -24.98 -22.02 -13.19
C ASP A 562 -23.51 -21.55 -13.22
N ALA A 563 -23.17 -20.69 -14.19
CA ALA A 563 -21.87 -20.04 -14.35
C ALA A 563 -20.72 -20.99 -14.81
N TYR A 564 -21.03 -22.15 -15.33
CA TYR A 564 -20.00 -23.02 -15.90
C TYR A 564 -19.68 -22.69 -17.35
N ARG A 565 -18.39 -22.66 -17.66
CA ARG A 565 -17.91 -22.71 -19.05
C ARG A 565 -17.99 -24.17 -19.52
N THR A 566 -18.72 -24.42 -20.60
CA THR A 566 -18.97 -25.77 -21.10
C THR A 566 -18.07 -26.10 -22.29
N LEU A 567 -17.51 -27.33 -22.30
CA LEU A 567 -16.75 -27.91 -23.40
C LEU A 567 -17.30 -29.28 -23.76
N GLY A 568 -17.76 -29.44 -25.01
CA GLY A 568 -18.14 -30.72 -25.56
C GLY A 568 -16.93 -31.58 -25.93
N GLN A 569 -17.09 -32.88 -25.83
CA GLN A 569 -16.07 -33.88 -26.12
C GLN A 569 -16.61 -34.93 -27.14
N ALA A 570 -15.81 -35.20 -28.16
CA ALA A 570 -16.18 -36.17 -29.19
C ALA A 570 -14.93 -36.90 -29.74
N TYR A 571 -15.11 -38.06 -30.34
CA TYR A 571 -14.03 -38.76 -30.99
C TYR A 571 -14.51 -39.47 -32.27
N ARG A 572 -13.57 -39.86 -33.14
CA ARG A 572 -13.84 -40.64 -34.35
C ARG A 572 -12.70 -41.63 -34.63
N PRO A 573 -12.93 -42.95 -34.55
CA PRO A 573 -11.99 -43.95 -35.02
C PRO A 573 -11.91 -43.92 -36.55
N LEU A 574 -10.72 -43.82 -37.12
CA LEU A 574 -10.51 -43.75 -38.57
C LEU A 574 -10.42 -45.13 -39.23
N GLY A 575 -10.34 -46.22 -38.45
CA GLY A 575 -10.29 -47.59 -38.94
C GLY A 575 -9.01 -47.99 -39.66
N THR A 576 -8.00 -47.12 -39.71
CA THR A 576 -6.72 -47.32 -40.40
C THR A 576 -5.55 -46.90 -39.52
N ALA A 577 -4.37 -47.41 -39.80
CA ALA A 577 -3.11 -47.06 -39.14
C ALA A 577 -2.31 -45.98 -39.91
N SER A 578 -2.79 -45.49 -41.05
CA SER A 578 -2.13 -44.50 -41.88
C SER A 578 -3.11 -43.44 -42.33
N LEU A 579 -2.79 -42.14 -42.11
CA LEU A 579 -3.59 -40.99 -42.59
C LEU A 579 -3.77 -41.02 -44.11
N ALA A 580 -2.80 -41.46 -44.87
CA ALA A 580 -2.88 -41.52 -46.32
C ALA A 580 -3.96 -42.51 -46.83
N GLN A 581 -4.44 -43.40 -45.98
CA GLN A 581 -5.51 -44.37 -46.29
C GLN A 581 -6.89 -43.83 -45.88
N VAL A 582 -7.02 -42.70 -45.26
CA VAL A 582 -8.31 -42.09 -44.89
C VAL A 582 -8.96 -41.54 -46.15
N PRO A 583 -10.20 -41.97 -46.47
CA PRO A 583 -10.91 -41.47 -47.66
C PRO A 583 -11.07 -39.94 -47.62
N GLY A 584 -10.66 -39.29 -48.69
CA GLY A 584 -10.78 -37.83 -48.82
C GLY A 584 -9.57 -37.01 -48.29
N ILE A 585 -8.58 -37.63 -47.70
CA ILE A 585 -7.34 -36.96 -47.28
C ILE A 585 -6.55 -36.49 -48.50
N MET A 586 -6.14 -35.24 -48.49
CA MET A 586 -5.31 -34.63 -49.53
C MET A 586 -3.85 -35.03 -49.35
N LEU A 587 -3.24 -35.52 -50.44
CA LEU A 587 -1.83 -35.86 -50.51
C LEU A 587 -1.10 -34.77 -51.32
N ASN A 588 0.11 -34.41 -50.92
CA ASN A 588 0.95 -33.52 -51.72
C ASN A 588 1.52 -34.22 -52.96
N SER A 589 2.21 -33.51 -53.86
CA SER A 589 2.79 -34.05 -55.08
C SER A 589 3.83 -35.17 -54.88
N ALA A 590 4.35 -35.35 -53.64
CA ALA A 590 5.25 -36.42 -53.24
C ALA A 590 4.54 -37.64 -52.61
N GLY A 591 3.20 -37.66 -52.55
CA GLY A 591 2.40 -38.74 -51.95
C GLY A 591 2.36 -38.74 -50.44
N HIS A 592 2.85 -37.68 -49.78
CA HIS A 592 2.71 -37.48 -48.33
C HIS A 592 1.43 -36.72 -48.00
N VAL A 593 0.89 -36.93 -46.81
CA VAL A 593 -0.28 -36.19 -46.32
C VAL A 593 0.03 -34.68 -46.31
N ALA A 594 -0.81 -33.87 -46.91
CA ALA A 594 -0.75 -32.42 -46.86
C ALA A 594 -0.95 -31.93 -45.40
N ASP A 595 -0.84 -30.66 -45.15
CA ASP A 595 -0.99 -30.07 -43.79
C ASP A 595 -2.29 -30.59 -43.14
N ILE A 596 -2.18 -31.26 -41.99
CA ILE A 596 -3.31 -31.81 -41.23
C ILE A 596 -4.28 -30.73 -40.82
N ALA A 597 -3.78 -29.53 -40.54
CA ALA A 597 -4.60 -28.37 -40.14
C ALA A 597 -5.62 -28.00 -41.22
N GLU A 598 -5.29 -28.20 -42.50
CA GLU A 598 -6.15 -27.90 -43.64
C GLU A 598 -7.17 -29.00 -43.94
N GLN A 599 -7.10 -30.16 -43.24
CA GLN A 599 -7.95 -31.33 -43.46
C GLN A 599 -9.16 -31.44 -42.51
N SER A 600 -9.52 -30.31 -41.85
CA SER A 600 -10.60 -30.26 -40.84
C SER A 600 -11.92 -30.85 -41.33
N ASP A 601 -12.33 -30.55 -42.56
CA ASP A 601 -13.61 -31.03 -43.16
C ASP A 601 -13.68 -32.55 -43.31
N VAL A 602 -12.54 -33.20 -43.50
CA VAL A 602 -12.45 -34.65 -43.64
C VAL A 602 -12.33 -35.35 -42.30
N LEU A 603 -11.52 -34.80 -41.41
CA LEU A 603 -11.18 -35.42 -40.14
C LEU A 603 -12.23 -35.20 -39.06
N GLU A 604 -12.83 -34.01 -39.01
CA GLU A 604 -13.79 -33.57 -37.98
C GLU A 604 -15.25 -33.85 -38.34
N ASN A 605 -15.51 -34.72 -39.28
CA ASN A 605 -16.86 -35.14 -39.67
C ASN A 605 -17.22 -36.52 -39.10
N ASP A 606 -18.52 -36.79 -38.92
CA ASP A 606 -19.04 -38.09 -38.42
C ASP A 606 -18.48 -38.47 -37.03
N LEU A 607 -18.36 -37.45 -36.15
CA LEU A 607 -17.88 -37.61 -34.77
C LEU A 607 -18.90 -38.35 -33.90
N ILE A 608 -18.43 -39.01 -32.85
CA ILE A 608 -19.19 -39.66 -31.79
C ILE A 608 -19.16 -38.76 -30.55
N TRP A 609 -20.30 -38.25 -30.16
CA TRP A 609 -20.44 -37.49 -28.92
C TRP A 609 -20.23 -38.36 -27.70
N VAL A 610 -19.38 -37.93 -26.74
CA VAL A 610 -19.07 -38.65 -25.49
C VAL A 610 -19.67 -37.97 -24.27
N GLY A 611 -19.68 -36.67 -24.24
CA GLY A 611 -20.16 -35.91 -23.13
C GLY A 611 -19.68 -34.45 -23.15
N MET A 612 -19.95 -33.73 -22.09
CA MET A 612 -19.45 -32.36 -21.90
C MET A 612 -18.93 -32.14 -20.49
N ILE A 613 -18.11 -31.14 -20.36
CA ILE A 613 -17.41 -30.77 -19.13
C ILE A 613 -17.80 -29.33 -18.75
N GLY A 614 -18.21 -29.13 -17.51
CA GLY A 614 -18.45 -27.84 -16.89
C GLY A 614 -17.23 -27.40 -16.08
N ILE A 615 -16.66 -26.23 -16.45
CA ILE A 615 -15.45 -25.66 -15.89
C ILE A 615 -15.81 -24.33 -15.25
N ILE A 616 -15.29 -24.07 -14.06
CA ILE A 616 -15.50 -22.82 -13.35
C ILE A 616 -14.17 -22.30 -12.79
N ASP A 617 -14.04 -20.99 -12.66
CA ASP A 617 -13.02 -20.35 -11.85
C ASP A 617 -13.60 -20.17 -10.44
N PRO A 618 -13.21 -20.99 -9.45
CA PRO A 618 -13.87 -21.00 -8.15
C PRO A 618 -13.54 -19.75 -7.35
N PRO A 619 -14.52 -19.21 -6.60
CA PRO A 619 -14.26 -18.11 -5.67
C PRO A 619 -13.30 -18.57 -4.57
N ARG A 620 -12.47 -17.66 -4.08
CA ARG A 620 -11.61 -17.91 -2.92
C ARG A 620 -12.49 -18.06 -1.67
N THR A 621 -12.28 -19.09 -0.88
CA THR A 621 -13.11 -19.39 0.30
C THR A 621 -13.08 -18.30 1.36
N GLU A 622 -11.91 -17.69 1.57
CA GLU A 622 -11.66 -16.62 2.53
C GLU A 622 -12.27 -15.27 2.14
N VAL A 623 -12.57 -15.05 0.87
CA VAL A 623 -13.15 -13.78 0.37
C VAL A 623 -14.55 -13.57 0.90
N ARG A 624 -15.35 -14.63 1.06
CA ARG A 624 -16.70 -14.52 1.62
C ARG A 624 -16.72 -13.90 3.02
N ASP A 625 -15.84 -14.35 3.89
CA ASP A 625 -15.73 -13.83 5.24
C ASP A 625 -15.23 -12.38 5.25
N SER A 626 -14.31 -12.06 4.35
CA SER A 626 -13.78 -10.70 4.17
C SER A 626 -14.83 -9.74 3.61
N VAL A 627 -15.67 -10.16 2.67
CA VAL A 627 -16.81 -9.37 2.18
C VAL A 627 -17.82 -9.12 3.31
N ALA A 628 -18.13 -10.14 4.10
CA ALA A 628 -19.01 -9.99 5.26
C ALA A 628 -18.43 -9.01 6.30
N GLU A 629 -17.13 -9.05 6.54
CA GLU A 629 -16.43 -8.08 7.41
C GLU A 629 -16.46 -6.67 6.84
N ALA A 630 -16.18 -6.49 5.54
CA ALA A 630 -16.26 -5.21 4.85
C ALA A 630 -17.68 -4.60 4.98
N HIS A 631 -18.72 -5.39 4.76
CA HIS A 631 -20.11 -4.94 4.91
C HIS A 631 -20.43 -4.53 6.36
N ARG A 632 -19.98 -5.28 7.37
CA ARG A 632 -20.11 -4.87 8.78
C ARG A 632 -19.41 -3.55 9.07
N ALA A 633 -18.28 -3.33 8.43
CA ALA A 633 -17.51 -2.11 8.53
C ALA A 633 -18.09 -0.94 7.72
N GLY A 634 -19.27 -1.11 7.10
CA GLY A 634 -19.94 -0.11 6.28
C GLY A 634 -19.26 0.13 4.94
N ILE A 635 -18.42 -0.80 4.48
CA ILE A 635 -17.72 -0.75 3.20
C ILE A 635 -18.51 -1.56 2.19
N ARG A 636 -18.88 -0.92 1.08
CA ARG A 636 -19.57 -1.57 -0.02
C ARG A 636 -18.58 -2.26 -0.93
N THR A 637 -18.81 -3.54 -1.23
CA THR A 637 -18.03 -4.28 -2.23
C THR A 637 -18.75 -4.23 -3.57
N VAL A 638 -18.03 -3.89 -4.63
CA VAL A 638 -18.52 -3.81 -6.00
C VAL A 638 -17.67 -4.74 -6.87
N MET A 639 -18.30 -5.68 -7.57
CA MET A 639 -17.64 -6.56 -8.54
C MET A 639 -17.76 -5.97 -9.94
N ILE A 640 -16.64 -5.90 -10.65
CA ILE A 640 -16.57 -5.39 -12.03
C ILE A 640 -15.84 -6.43 -12.88
N THR A 641 -16.48 -6.96 -13.93
CA THR A 641 -15.88 -8.06 -14.71
C THR A 641 -16.26 -8.00 -16.20
N GLY A 642 -15.40 -8.55 -17.06
CA GLY A 642 -15.70 -8.84 -18.47
C GLY A 642 -16.60 -10.06 -18.69
N ASP A 643 -16.87 -10.85 -17.65
CA ASP A 643 -17.64 -12.08 -17.72
C ASP A 643 -19.12 -11.89 -18.06
N HIS A 644 -19.77 -13.03 -18.35
CA HIS A 644 -21.21 -13.07 -18.60
C HIS A 644 -22.01 -12.65 -17.33
N PRO A 645 -23.12 -11.88 -17.46
CA PRO A 645 -23.91 -11.38 -16.33
C PRO A 645 -24.38 -12.46 -15.35
N LEU A 646 -24.78 -13.63 -15.84
CA LEU A 646 -25.20 -14.75 -15.00
C LEU A 646 -24.06 -15.29 -14.16
N THR A 647 -22.87 -15.45 -14.76
CA THR A 647 -21.65 -15.88 -14.06
C THR A 647 -21.26 -14.89 -12.96
N ALA A 648 -21.28 -13.59 -13.29
CA ALA A 648 -20.96 -12.54 -12.33
C ALA A 648 -21.96 -12.50 -11.16
N ALA A 649 -23.27 -12.57 -11.46
CA ALA A 649 -24.31 -12.59 -10.43
C ALA A 649 -24.21 -13.81 -9.51
N ARG A 650 -23.91 -14.99 -10.06
CA ARG A 650 -23.73 -16.22 -9.27
C ARG A 650 -22.55 -16.11 -8.31
N ILE A 651 -21.37 -15.73 -8.80
CA ILE A 651 -20.17 -15.58 -7.98
C ILE A 651 -20.36 -14.50 -6.92
N ALA A 652 -20.98 -13.37 -7.27
CA ALA A 652 -21.30 -12.32 -6.34
C ALA A 652 -22.27 -12.75 -5.23
N THR A 653 -23.24 -13.63 -5.56
CA THR A 653 -24.14 -14.22 -4.57
C THR A 653 -23.41 -15.21 -3.66
N ASP A 654 -22.54 -16.05 -4.21
CA ASP A 654 -21.76 -17.01 -3.42
C ASP A 654 -20.80 -16.33 -2.45
N LEU A 655 -20.25 -15.16 -2.84
CA LEU A 655 -19.40 -14.32 -2.00
C LEU A 655 -20.18 -13.39 -1.05
N GLY A 656 -21.50 -13.28 -1.19
CA GLY A 656 -22.33 -12.40 -0.37
C GLY A 656 -22.24 -10.91 -0.74
N ILE A 657 -21.78 -10.57 -1.94
CA ILE A 657 -21.77 -9.20 -2.48
C ILE A 657 -23.19 -8.73 -2.80
N ILE A 658 -24.03 -9.64 -3.30
CA ILE A 658 -25.47 -9.43 -3.55
C ILE A 658 -26.28 -10.57 -2.94
N ASP A 659 -27.55 -10.29 -2.65
CA ASP A 659 -28.49 -11.31 -2.18
C ASP A 659 -28.90 -12.27 -3.29
N LYS A 660 -29.47 -13.43 -2.92
CA LYS A 660 -30.04 -14.39 -3.86
C LYS A 660 -31.12 -13.73 -4.73
N GLY A 661 -30.96 -13.86 -6.04
CA GLY A 661 -31.83 -13.24 -7.04
C GLY A 661 -31.40 -11.85 -7.49
N GLY A 662 -30.29 -11.32 -6.95
CA GLY A 662 -29.68 -10.11 -7.45
C GLY A 662 -29.14 -10.29 -8.87
N THR A 663 -29.12 -9.22 -9.63
CA THR A 663 -28.71 -9.19 -11.05
C THR A 663 -27.47 -8.37 -11.26
N ALA A 664 -26.72 -8.68 -12.33
CA ALA A 664 -25.60 -7.88 -12.79
C ALA A 664 -26.06 -6.90 -13.89
N MET A 665 -25.54 -5.68 -13.86
CA MET A 665 -25.74 -4.70 -14.93
C MET A 665 -24.64 -4.82 -15.98
N THR A 666 -25.01 -4.72 -17.26
CA THR A 666 -24.04 -4.85 -18.36
C THR A 666 -23.47 -3.50 -18.80
N GLY A 667 -22.29 -3.52 -19.47
CA GLY A 667 -21.69 -2.33 -20.07
C GLY A 667 -22.64 -1.65 -21.08
N SER A 668 -23.33 -2.43 -21.91
CA SER A 668 -24.33 -1.87 -22.86
C SER A 668 -25.48 -1.14 -22.16
N GLN A 669 -25.95 -1.65 -21.02
CA GLN A 669 -26.96 -0.95 -20.23
C GLN A 669 -26.43 0.34 -19.59
N LEU A 670 -25.13 0.42 -19.30
CA LEU A 670 -24.49 1.64 -18.83
C LEU A 670 -24.40 2.69 -19.96
N ASP A 671 -24.13 2.25 -21.21
CA ASP A 671 -24.04 3.13 -22.36
C ASP A 671 -25.40 3.72 -22.77
N GLU A 672 -26.51 3.06 -22.43
CA GLU A 672 -27.88 3.53 -22.68
C GLU A 672 -28.33 4.62 -21.70
N LEU A 673 -27.55 4.93 -20.65
CA LEU A 673 -27.92 5.94 -19.67
C LEU A 673 -27.79 7.36 -20.27
N PRO A 674 -28.81 8.24 -20.07
CA PRO A 674 -28.90 9.50 -20.81
C PRO A 674 -27.89 10.56 -20.39
N ASP A 675 -27.44 10.54 -19.13
CA ASP A 675 -26.56 11.54 -18.55
C ASP A 675 -25.79 11.03 -17.32
N GLU A 676 -24.85 11.82 -16.82
CA GLU A 676 -24.06 11.50 -15.62
C GLU A 676 -24.93 11.35 -14.36
N ALA A 677 -26.01 12.11 -14.22
CA ALA A 677 -26.88 12.03 -13.05
C ALA A 677 -27.64 10.69 -13.00
N ALA A 678 -28.08 10.19 -14.15
CA ALA A 678 -28.66 8.86 -14.29
C ALA A 678 -27.61 7.78 -13.99
N PHE A 679 -26.39 7.97 -14.47
CA PHE A 679 -25.27 7.09 -14.19
C PHE A 679 -24.94 7.03 -12.68
N ASP A 680 -24.84 8.18 -12.02
CA ASP A 680 -24.58 8.28 -10.57
C ASP A 680 -25.71 7.63 -9.75
N LYS A 681 -26.98 7.81 -10.17
CA LYS A 681 -28.11 7.16 -9.52
C LYS A 681 -28.05 5.62 -9.61
N VAL A 682 -27.62 5.10 -10.75
CA VAL A 682 -27.46 3.65 -10.96
C VAL A 682 -26.31 3.12 -10.13
N THR A 683 -25.14 3.76 -10.19
CA THR A 683 -23.95 3.30 -9.47
C THR A 683 -24.11 3.37 -7.95
N SER A 684 -25.01 4.22 -7.42
CA SER A 684 -25.34 4.24 -6.00
C SER A 684 -25.95 2.93 -5.48
N GLY A 685 -26.62 2.15 -6.34
CA GLY A 685 -27.37 0.95 -5.95
C GLY A 685 -26.82 -0.39 -6.49
N VAL A 686 -26.11 -0.37 -7.63
CA VAL A 686 -25.66 -1.58 -8.33
C VAL A 686 -24.27 -1.99 -7.83
N SER A 687 -24.15 -3.25 -7.38
CA SER A 687 -22.89 -3.81 -6.86
C SER A 687 -22.22 -4.83 -7.79
N VAL A 688 -22.83 -5.16 -8.95
CA VAL A 688 -22.23 -6.11 -9.91
C VAL A 688 -22.35 -5.58 -11.33
N TYR A 689 -21.22 -5.44 -12.01
CA TYR A 689 -21.11 -5.00 -13.39
C TYR A 689 -20.44 -6.08 -14.23
N ALA A 690 -21.07 -6.45 -15.36
CA ALA A 690 -20.66 -7.54 -16.23
C ALA A 690 -20.49 -7.08 -17.69
N ARG A 691 -19.63 -7.73 -18.44
CA ARG A 691 -19.29 -7.39 -19.84
C ARG A 691 -18.94 -5.90 -20.00
N VAL A 692 -18.15 -5.38 -19.06
CA VAL A 692 -17.72 -3.98 -19.04
C VAL A 692 -16.42 -3.81 -19.83
N ALA A 693 -16.34 -2.71 -20.60
CA ALA A 693 -15.12 -2.24 -21.22
C ALA A 693 -14.26 -1.45 -20.21
N PRO A 694 -12.97 -1.21 -20.48
CA PRO A 694 -12.09 -0.42 -19.62
C PRO A 694 -12.64 0.98 -19.30
N GLU A 695 -13.27 1.62 -20.26
CA GLU A 695 -13.89 2.94 -20.09
C GLU A 695 -15.02 2.94 -19.06
N HIS A 696 -15.79 1.84 -18.99
CA HIS A 696 -16.86 1.69 -17.99
C HIS A 696 -16.26 1.58 -16.59
N LYS A 697 -15.12 0.86 -16.41
CA LYS A 697 -14.44 0.75 -15.13
C LYS A 697 -14.06 2.15 -14.60
N LEU A 698 -13.50 2.99 -15.47
CA LEU A 698 -13.14 4.37 -15.12
C LEU A 698 -14.38 5.20 -14.74
N LYS A 699 -15.43 5.21 -15.57
CA LYS A 699 -16.67 5.95 -15.29
C LYS A 699 -17.36 5.52 -13.99
N ILE A 700 -17.32 4.22 -13.65
CA ILE A 700 -17.88 3.71 -12.37
C ILE A 700 -17.10 4.29 -11.18
N VAL A 701 -15.77 4.28 -11.24
CA VAL A 701 -14.92 4.86 -10.19
C VAL A 701 -15.20 6.35 -10.02
N GLU A 702 -15.18 7.12 -11.11
CA GLU A 702 -15.45 8.57 -11.09
C GLU A 702 -16.85 8.89 -10.54
N SER A 703 -17.85 8.12 -10.94
CA SER A 703 -19.21 8.28 -10.44
C SER A 703 -19.32 8.06 -8.94
N LEU A 704 -18.67 7.00 -8.42
CA LEU A 704 -18.66 6.73 -6.99
C LEU A 704 -17.90 7.82 -6.20
N GLN A 705 -16.83 8.37 -6.76
CA GLN A 705 -16.09 9.49 -6.17
C GLN A 705 -16.93 10.78 -6.15
N ARG A 706 -17.65 11.10 -7.23
CA ARG A 706 -18.59 12.25 -7.27
C ARG A 706 -19.67 12.17 -6.19
N GLN A 707 -20.06 10.96 -5.79
CA GLN A 707 -21.01 10.72 -4.67
C GLN A 707 -20.37 10.87 -3.29
N GLY A 708 -19.09 11.24 -3.20
CA GLY A 708 -18.35 11.44 -1.97
C GLY A 708 -17.82 10.15 -1.35
N ASN A 709 -17.73 9.06 -2.11
CA ASN A 709 -17.12 7.83 -1.66
C ASN A 709 -15.59 7.88 -1.83
N ILE A 710 -14.90 7.19 -0.94
CA ILE A 710 -13.47 6.89 -1.07
C ILE A 710 -13.37 5.50 -1.68
N VAL A 711 -12.89 5.45 -2.93
CA VAL A 711 -12.94 4.27 -3.78
C VAL A 711 -11.58 3.58 -3.82
N ALA A 712 -11.54 2.32 -3.40
CA ALA A 712 -10.45 1.40 -3.72
C ALA A 712 -10.79 0.65 -5.01
N MET A 713 -9.87 0.58 -5.97
CA MET A 713 -10.06 -0.13 -7.24
C MET A 713 -8.91 -1.12 -7.46
N THR A 714 -9.25 -2.41 -7.66
CA THR A 714 -8.26 -3.43 -8.01
C THR A 714 -8.16 -3.62 -9.51
N GLY A 715 -6.99 -4.02 -9.98
CA GLY A 715 -6.78 -4.43 -11.37
C GLY A 715 -5.48 -5.20 -11.55
N ASP A 716 -5.40 -6.02 -12.58
CA ASP A 716 -4.23 -6.79 -12.96
C ASP A 716 -3.75 -6.50 -14.40
N GLY A 717 -4.67 -6.09 -15.27
CA GLY A 717 -4.42 -5.86 -16.69
C GLY A 717 -4.15 -4.39 -17.05
N VAL A 718 -3.59 -4.17 -18.24
CA VAL A 718 -3.41 -2.84 -18.84
C VAL A 718 -4.73 -2.06 -18.91
N ASN A 719 -5.83 -2.79 -19.15
CA ASN A 719 -7.18 -2.26 -19.26
C ASN A 719 -7.69 -1.64 -17.96
N ASP A 720 -7.12 -2.03 -16.82
CA ASP A 720 -7.51 -1.54 -15.50
C ASP A 720 -6.70 -0.31 -15.06
N ALA A 721 -5.52 -0.12 -15.64
CA ALA A 721 -4.58 0.92 -15.24
C ALA A 721 -5.20 2.32 -15.15
N PRO A 722 -6.06 2.78 -16.07
CA PRO A 722 -6.73 4.08 -15.96
C PRO A 722 -7.62 4.19 -14.72
N ALA A 723 -8.46 3.18 -14.46
CA ALA A 723 -9.36 3.15 -13.31
C ALA A 723 -8.58 3.03 -11.99
N VAL A 724 -7.52 2.19 -11.95
CA VAL A 724 -6.61 2.04 -10.81
C VAL A 724 -5.88 3.34 -10.50
N LYS A 725 -5.43 4.08 -11.51
CA LYS A 725 -4.75 5.38 -11.33
C LYS A 725 -5.69 6.45 -10.78
N THR A 726 -6.93 6.50 -11.26
CA THR A 726 -7.94 7.50 -10.90
C THR A 726 -8.52 7.27 -9.51
N ALA A 727 -8.64 6.02 -9.08
CA ALA A 727 -9.15 5.68 -7.77
C ALA A 727 -8.37 6.35 -6.63
N ASP A 728 -9.05 6.64 -5.50
CA ASP A 728 -8.42 7.16 -4.29
C ASP A 728 -7.34 6.19 -3.80
N ILE A 729 -7.61 4.88 -3.94
CA ILE A 729 -6.69 3.81 -3.61
C ILE A 729 -6.64 2.82 -4.79
N GLY A 730 -5.71 3.03 -5.70
CA GLY A 730 -5.42 2.04 -6.74
C GLY A 730 -4.66 0.86 -6.17
N VAL A 731 -5.13 -0.35 -6.46
CA VAL A 731 -4.58 -1.62 -5.96
C VAL A 731 -4.21 -2.51 -7.15
N ALA A 732 -2.94 -2.89 -7.25
CA ALA A 732 -2.47 -3.81 -8.29
C ALA A 732 -2.15 -5.18 -7.71
N MET A 733 -2.34 -6.21 -8.54
CA MET A 733 -1.91 -7.57 -8.24
C MET A 733 -0.39 -7.66 -8.33
N GLY A 734 0.24 -8.36 -7.39
CA GLY A 734 1.70 -8.50 -7.32
C GLY A 734 2.23 -9.63 -8.20
N ILE A 735 1.47 -10.73 -8.29
CA ILE A 735 1.84 -11.94 -9.04
C ILE A 735 1.36 -11.82 -10.50
N THR A 736 0.05 -11.65 -10.70
CA THR A 736 -0.57 -11.61 -12.04
C THR A 736 -0.59 -10.22 -12.67
N GLY A 737 -0.40 -9.16 -11.86
CA GLY A 737 -0.50 -7.78 -12.34
C GLY A 737 0.60 -7.40 -13.32
N THR A 738 0.21 -6.69 -14.40
CA THR A 738 1.15 -6.11 -15.36
C THR A 738 1.95 -4.98 -14.72
N GLU A 739 3.16 -4.73 -15.22
CA GLU A 739 4.02 -3.66 -14.69
C GLU A 739 3.36 -2.27 -14.82
N VAL A 740 2.57 -2.06 -15.88
CA VAL A 740 1.79 -0.82 -16.07
C VAL A 740 0.79 -0.61 -14.94
N THR A 741 0.05 -1.65 -14.58
CA THR A 741 -0.94 -1.58 -13.48
C THR A 741 -0.25 -1.40 -12.15
N LYS A 742 0.86 -2.12 -11.91
CA LYS A 742 1.67 -1.94 -10.70
C LYS A 742 2.20 -0.51 -10.59
N GLN A 743 2.70 0.10 -11.67
CA GLN A 743 3.18 1.48 -11.67
C GLN A 743 2.07 2.48 -11.36
N SER A 744 0.86 2.27 -11.89
CA SER A 744 -0.30 3.13 -11.70
C SER A 744 -0.89 3.03 -10.29
N ALA A 745 -0.68 1.93 -9.58
CA ALA A 745 -1.28 1.64 -8.29
C ALA A 745 -0.56 2.35 -7.13
N LYS A 746 -1.32 2.65 -6.07
CA LYS A 746 -0.84 3.16 -4.78
C LYS A 746 -0.51 2.04 -3.79
N MET A 747 -1.07 0.84 -4.00
CA MET A 747 -0.83 -0.36 -3.20
C MET A 747 -0.67 -1.58 -4.11
N ILE A 748 0.19 -2.53 -3.73
CA ILE A 748 0.39 -3.80 -4.43
C ILE A 748 0.08 -4.93 -3.45
N LEU A 749 -0.71 -5.92 -3.89
CA LEU A 749 -1.00 -7.14 -3.14
C LEU A 749 0.00 -8.22 -3.53
N ALA A 750 0.90 -8.59 -2.62
CA ALA A 750 1.91 -9.61 -2.90
C ALA A 750 1.33 -11.02 -3.11
N ASP A 751 0.09 -11.26 -2.69
CA ASP A 751 -0.63 -12.54 -2.75
C ASP A 751 -1.85 -12.55 -3.67
N ASP A 752 -2.11 -11.46 -4.39
CA ASP A 752 -3.27 -11.26 -5.28
C ASP A 752 -4.62 -11.56 -4.60
N ASN A 753 -4.74 -11.34 -3.29
CA ASN A 753 -5.91 -11.75 -2.52
C ASN A 753 -6.75 -10.56 -2.04
N PHE A 754 -8.06 -10.57 -2.36
CA PHE A 754 -9.01 -9.56 -1.88
C PHE A 754 -9.04 -9.41 -0.36
N SER A 755 -8.87 -10.52 0.39
CA SER A 755 -8.87 -10.50 1.85
C SER A 755 -7.77 -9.63 2.43
N THR A 756 -6.65 -9.50 1.73
CA THR A 756 -5.54 -8.63 2.08
C THR A 756 -5.92 -7.15 1.99
N ILE A 757 -6.83 -6.77 1.09
CA ILE A 757 -7.35 -5.38 1.02
C ILE A 757 -8.14 -5.06 2.29
N VAL A 758 -9.03 -5.95 2.71
CA VAL A 758 -9.85 -5.75 3.91
C VAL A 758 -8.98 -5.71 5.17
N ALA A 759 -7.96 -6.59 5.25
CA ALA A 759 -6.96 -6.56 6.31
C ALA A 759 -6.18 -5.23 6.32
N ALA A 760 -5.77 -4.73 5.15
CA ALA A 760 -5.07 -3.46 5.02
C ALA A 760 -5.95 -2.26 5.41
N VAL A 761 -7.26 -2.28 5.11
CA VAL A 761 -8.22 -1.28 5.60
C VAL A 761 -8.32 -1.33 7.13
N ARG A 762 -8.38 -2.52 7.73
CA ARG A 762 -8.37 -2.70 9.19
C ARG A 762 -7.13 -2.10 9.83
N GLU A 763 -5.95 -2.39 9.27
CA GLU A 763 -4.69 -1.81 9.74
C GLU A 763 -4.66 -0.29 9.56
N GLY A 764 -5.13 0.25 8.44
CA GLY A 764 -5.23 1.69 8.20
C GLY A 764 -6.13 2.40 9.22
N ARG A 765 -7.27 1.81 9.58
CA ARG A 765 -8.15 2.30 10.66
C ARG A 765 -7.48 2.25 12.02
N GLY A 766 -6.73 1.16 12.30
CA GLY A 766 -5.95 1.01 13.53
C GLY A 766 -4.85 2.06 13.67
N ILE A 767 -4.11 2.33 12.58
CA ILE A 767 -3.09 3.38 12.54
C ILE A 767 -3.70 4.75 12.79
N PHE A 768 -4.84 5.06 12.15
CA PHE A 768 -5.55 6.32 12.38
C PHE A 768 -6.03 6.48 13.82
N ASP A 769 -6.56 5.41 14.43
CA ASP A 769 -6.93 5.42 15.85
C ASP A 769 -5.70 5.66 16.74
N ASN A 770 -4.56 5.07 16.44
CA ASN A 770 -3.34 5.31 17.20
C ASN A 770 -2.84 6.75 17.05
N ILE A 771 -3.00 7.35 15.85
CA ILE A 771 -2.76 8.79 15.66
C ILE A 771 -3.66 9.61 16.58
N ARG A 772 -4.94 9.33 16.66
CA ARG A 772 -5.86 10.04 17.57
C ARG A 772 -5.51 9.84 19.05
N LYS A 773 -5.03 8.64 19.45
CA LYS A 773 -4.61 8.36 20.83
C LYS A 773 -3.44 9.23 21.25
N PHE A 774 -2.36 9.25 20.47
CA PHE A 774 -1.19 10.05 20.84
C PHE A 774 -1.46 11.56 20.72
N LEU A 775 -2.27 12.01 19.74
CA LEU A 775 -2.69 13.42 19.65
C LEU A 775 -3.48 13.84 20.89
N ARG A 776 -4.45 13.03 21.33
CA ARG A 776 -5.21 13.31 22.57
C ARG A 776 -4.28 13.40 23.76
N TYR A 777 -3.34 12.48 23.89
CA TYR A 777 -2.35 12.48 24.95
C TYR A 777 -1.49 13.75 24.96
N LEU A 778 -0.77 14.00 23.86
CA LEU A 778 0.17 15.12 23.77
C LEU A 778 -0.54 16.47 23.95
N LEU A 779 -1.65 16.69 23.25
CA LEU A 779 -2.37 17.96 23.33
C LEU A 779 -2.99 18.21 24.71
N SER A 780 -3.49 17.18 25.39
CA SER A 780 -4.01 17.34 26.76
C SER A 780 -2.90 17.59 27.78
N SER A 781 -1.74 16.98 27.60
CA SER A 781 -0.53 17.27 28.39
C SER A 781 -0.09 18.72 28.24
N ASN A 782 0.08 19.21 27.00
CA ASN A 782 0.50 20.58 26.73
C ASN A 782 -0.52 21.62 27.22
N VAL A 783 -1.83 21.36 27.07
CA VAL A 783 -2.87 22.21 27.63
C VAL A 783 -2.80 22.24 29.17
N GLY A 784 -2.48 21.09 29.79
CA GLY A 784 -2.24 21.03 31.24
C GLY A 784 -1.05 21.87 31.68
N GLU A 785 0.05 21.84 30.95
CA GLU A 785 1.23 22.67 31.21
C GLU A 785 0.94 24.16 31.07
N VAL A 786 0.30 24.55 29.96
CA VAL A 786 -0.09 25.96 29.72
C VAL A 786 -1.00 26.46 30.82
N PHE A 787 -2.01 25.69 31.21
CA PHE A 787 -2.94 26.09 32.29
C PHE A 787 -2.28 26.07 33.67
N THR A 788 -1.28 25.21 33.91
CA THR A 788 -0.49 25.22 35.15
C THR A 788 0.32 26.54 35.25
N VAL A 789 1.04 26.90 34.19
CA VAL A 789 1.85 28.15 34.20
C VAL A 789 0.94 29.37 34.22
N PHE A 790 -0.07 29.43 33.36
CA PHE A 790 -1.03 30.54 33.31
C PHE A 790 -1.78 30.70 34.63
N GLY A 791 -2.36 29.64 35.16
CA GLY A 791 -3.11 29.64 36.42
C GLY A 791 -2.22 29.95 37.61
N GLY A 792 -1.00 29.38 37.63
CA GLY A 792 -0.01 29.67 38.69
C GLY A 792 0.39 31.17 38.77
N VAL A 793 0.55 31.82 37.62
CA VAL A 793 0.83 33.25 37.57
C VAL A 793 -0.39 34.08 37.94
N MET A 794 -1.56 33.78 37.36
CA MET A 794 -2.79 34.55 37.60
C MET A 794 -3.30 34.42 39.03
N LEU A 795 -3.04 33.31 39.71
CA LEU A 795 -3.49 33.00 41.06
C LEU A 795 -2.33 33.06 42.09
N ALA A 796 -1.15 33.60 41.69
CA ALA A 796 0.08 33.54 42.48
C ALA A 796 -0.10 34.04 43.92
N GLY A 797 -0.82 35.13 44.11
CA GLY A 797 -1.09 35.71 45.45
C GLY A 797 -2.09 34.85 46.30
N PHE A 798 -2.93 34.01 45.67
CA PHE A 798 -3.85 33.14 46.38
C PHE A 798 -3.21 31.79 46.73
N LEU A 799 -2.23 31.38 45.91
CA LEU A 799 -1.54 30.06 46.04
C LEU A 799 -0.24 30.18 46.87
N GLY A 800 0.03 31.30 47.48
CA GLY A 800 1.29 31.52 48.22
C GLY A 800 2.55 31.49 47.36
N ILE A 801 2.43 31.50 46.04
CA ILE A 801 3.55 31.52 45.08
C ILE A 801 4.34 32.82 45.19
N THR A 802 3.66 33.94 45.37
CA THR A 802 4.23 35.26 45.63
C THR A 802 4.09 35.59 47.11
N PRO A 803 5.18 35.87 47.87
CA PRO A 803 5.07 36.22 49.29
C PRO A 803 4.30 37.52 49.49
N PRO A 804 3.55 37.67 50.58
CA PRO A 804 2.87 38.89 50.91
C PRO A 804 3.86 40.08 51.03
N GLY A 805 3.75 41.06 50.13
CA GLY A 805 4.58 42.28 50.14
C GLY A 805 5.88 42.17 49.27
N SER A 806 6.13 41.09 48.61
CA SER A 806 7.18 41.01 47.61
C SER A 806 6.70 41.59 46.29
N GLN A 807 7.61 42.32 45.62
CA GLN A 807 7.40 42.81 44.26
C GLN A 807 8.31 41.96 43.35
N GLY A 808 7.70 41.18 42.49
CA GLY A 808 8.41 40.35 41.53
C GLY A 808 7.57 39.19 40.99
N VAL A 809 7.80 38.84 39.71
CA VAL A 809 7.08 37.74 39.01
C VAL A 809 7.67 36.41 39.41
N THR A 810 6.92 35.58 40.10
CA THR A 810 7.34 34.22 40.46
C THR A 810 6.74 33.20 39.48
N VAL A 811 7.62 32.47 38.74
CA VAL A 811 7.24 31.49 37.76
C VAL A 811 6.96 30.16 38.43
N PRO A 812 5.75 29.53 38.25
CA PRO A 812 5.39 28.29 38.92
C PRO A 812 6.22 27.09 38.43
N LEU A 813 6.57 27.02 37.16
CA LEU A 813 7.44 26.00 36.55
C LEU A 813 8.45 26.67 35.63
N LEU A 814 9.69 26.19 35.66
CA LEU A 814 10.76 26.71 34.82
C LEU A 814 10.61 26.21 33.37
N ALA A 815 11.09 27.02 32.41
CA ALA A 815 11.11 26.60 30.99
C ALA A 815 11.90 25.32 30.76
N THR A 816 13.01 25.14 31.49
CA THR A 816 13.83 23.93 31.47
C THR A 816 13.06 22.66 31.91
N GLN A 817 12.19 22.78 32.93
CA GLN A 817 11.33 21.72 33.42
C GLN A 817 10.26 21.33 32.37
N LEU A 818 9.62 22.33 31.74
CA LEU A 818 8.61 22.11 30.69
C LEU A 818 9.24 21.47 29.46
N LEU A 819 10.43 21.92 29.04
CA LEU A 819 11.20 21.28 27.97
C LEU A 819 11.57 19.83 28.28
N TRP A 820 11.95 19.54 29.53
CA TRP A 820 12.22 18.18 29.98
C TRP A 820 10.99 17.29 29.81
N ILE A 821 9.83 17.78 30.19
CA ILE A 821 8.56 17.05 30.04
C ILE A 821 8.32 16.76 28.58
N ASN A 822 8.19 17.79 27.76
CA ASN A 822 7.75 17.66 26.37
C ASN A 822 8.69 16.81 25.53
N LEU A 823 9.99 16.93 25.75
CA LEU A 823 10.96 16.23 24.91
C LEU A 823 11.28 14.82 25.39
N LEU A 824 11.43 14.60 26.70
CA LEU A 824 11.96 13.35 27.24
C LEU A 824 10.89 12.46 27.87
N THR A 825 9.98 13.02 28.64
CA THR A 825 8.98 12.21 29.35
C THR A 825 7.73 11.95 28.53
N ASP A 826 7.32 12.84 27.64
CA ASP A 826 6.10 12.71 26.82
C ASP A 826 6.35 12.06 25.46
N ALA A 827 7.50 12.29 24.85
CA ALA A 827 7.80 11.76 23.51
C ALA A 827 7.82 10.23 23.45
N ALA A 828 8.38 9.56 24.45
CA ALA A 828 8.49 8.10 24.48
C ALA A 828 7.12 7.40 24.64
N PRO A 829 6.22 7.81 25.56
CA PRO A 829 4.84 7.28 25.63
C PRO A 829 4.03 7.57 24.36
N ALA A 830 4.16 8.76 23.75
CA ALA A 830 3.48 9.11 22.51
C ALA A 830 3.88 8.17 21.36
N LEU A 831 5.18 7.91 21.20
CA LEU A 831 5.68 6.97 20.21
C LEU A 831 5.19 5.54 20.47
N ALA A 832 5.16 5.11 21.73
CA ALA A 832 4.65 3.81 22.12
C ALA A 832 3.16 3.63 21.84
N MET A 833 2.36 4.72 21.90
CA MET A 833 0.95 4.71 21.49
C MET A 833 0.78 4.54 19.99
N GLY A 834 1.72 4.98 19.18
CA GLY A 834 1.71 4.77 17.73
C GLY A 834 1.70 3.30 17.32
N VAL A 835 2.17 2.40 18.19
CA VAL A 835 2.16 0.94 17.99
C VAL A 835 1.19 0.21 18.93
N ASP A 836 0.25 0.94 19.53
CA ASP A 836 -0.74 0.36 20.45
C ASP A 836 -1.64 -0.65 19.72
N PRO A 837 -1.88 -1.84 20.27
CA PRO A 837 -2.89 -2.75 19.74
C PRO A 837 -4.26 -2.08 19.72
N SER A 838 -5.07 -2.42 18.71
CA SER A 838 -6.45 -1.92 18.64
C SER A 838 -7.21 -2.29 19.93
N THR A 839 -7.69 -1.28 20.63
CA THR A 839 -8.48 -1.45 21.85
C THR A 839 -9.95 -1.67 21.54
N ASP A 840 -10.42 -1.14 20.41
CA ASP A 840 -11.79 -1.23 19.92
C ASP A 840 -11.85 -2.03 18.61
N ASP A 841 -13.00 -2.60 18.27
CA ASP A 841 -13.23 -3.21 16.96
C ASP A 841 -13.36 -2.09 15.90
N VAL A 842 -12.26 -1.80 15.22
CA VAL A 842 -12.19 -0.76 14.17
C VAL A 842 -13.09 -1.08 12.97
N MET A 843 -13.46 -2.36 12.79
CA MET A 843 -14.34 -2.81 11.71
C MET A 843 -15.84 -2.81 12.10
N ALA A 844 -16.19 -2.43 13.34
CA ALA A 844 -17.57 -2.21 13.75
C ALA A 844 -18.09 -0.80 13.41
N ARG A 845 -17.21 0.09 12.92
CA ARG A 845 -17.51 1.50 12.61
C ARG A 845 -17.65 1.73 11.11
N LYS A 846 -18.55 2.69 10.74
CA LYS A 846 -18.65 3.15 9.34
C LYS A 846 -17.38 3.88 8.91
N PRO A 847 -17.08 3.92 7.59
CA PRO A 847 -15.95 4.67 7.05
C PRO A 847 -16.04 6.16 7.41
N ARG A 848 -14.91 6.77 7.67
CA ARG A 848 -14.74 8.20 7.88
C ARG A 848 -14.82 8.94 6.54
N LYS A 849 -15.42 10.12 6.52
CA LYS A 849 -15.34 11.00 5.37
C LYS A 849 -14.00 11.74 5.36
N LEU A 850 -13.47 12.06 4.19
CA LEU A 850 -12.23 12.87 4.09
C LEU A 850 -12.38 14.29 4.69
N THR A 851 -13.62 14.78 4.81
CA THR A 851 -13.94 16.06 5.44
C THR A 851 -13.96 16.01 6.97
N ASP A 852 -13.99 14.81 7.56
CA ASP A 852 -14.01 14.65 9.00
C ASP A 852 -12.62 14.97 9.57
N ARG A 853 -12.57 15.90 10.53
CA ARG A 853 -11.32 16.30 11.18
C ARG A 853 -10.78 15.19 12.07
N VAL A 854 -9.46 15.09 12.15
CA VAL A 854 -8.79 14.15 13.07
C VAL A 854 -9.07 14.54 14.52
N ILE A 855 -9.05 15.85 14.80
CA ILE A 855 -9.42 16.42 16.10
C ILE A 855 -10.81 17.03 15.98
N ASP A 856 -11.82 16.28 16.39
CA ASP A 856 -13.20 16.74 16.44
C ASP A 856 -13.50 17.56 17.72
N ALA A 857 -14.71 18.15 17.79
CA ALA A 857 -15.12 18.98 18.93
C ALA A 857 -15.16 18.20 20.25
N GLU A 858 -15.47 16.90 20.18
CA GLU A 858 -15.50 16.04 21.36
C GLU A 858 -14.09 15.81 21.90
N MET A 859 -13.13 15.57 21.03
CA MET A 859 -11.72 15.42 21.38
C MET A 859 -11.14 16.72 21.93
N TRP A 860 -11.50 17.90 21.39
CA TRP A 860 -11.12 19.19 22.00
C TRP A 860 -11.70 19.34 23.39
N GLY A 861 -12.95 18.91 23.61
CA GLY A 861 -13.55 18.87 24.93
C GLY A 861 -12.81 17.97 25.92
N ASP A 862 -12.32 16.81 25.47
CA ASP A 862 -11.48 15.91 26.27
C ASP A 862 -10.14 16.55 26.63
N ILE A 863 -9.46 17.13 25.63
CA ILE A 863 -8.16 17.77 25.77
C ILE A 863 -8.21 18.88 26.84
N ILE A 864 -9.19 19.78 26.71
CA ILE A 864 -9.36 20.91 27.65
C ILE A 864 -9.73 20.40 29.04
N PHE A 865 -10.67 19.44 29.14
CA PHE A 865 -11.10 18.89 30.42
C PHE A 865 -9.96 18.26 31.21
N ILE A 866 -9.17 17.41 30.57
CA ILE A 866 -8.03 16.74 31.22
C ILE A 866 -6.92 17.74 31.53
N GLY A 867 -6.64 18.68 30.63
CA GLY A 867 -5.65 19.73 30.85
C GLY A 867 -5.98 20.61 32.05
N VAL A 868 -7.24 21.02 32.21
CA VAL A 868 -7.71 21.78 33.39
C VAL A 868 -7.52 20.97 34.69
N ILE A 869 -7.84 19.69 34.68
CA ILE A 869 -7.66 18.84 35.87
C ILE A 869 -6.18 18.66 36.21
N MET A 870 -5.32 18.44 35.18
CA MET A 870 -3.86 18.36 35.40
C MET A 870 -3.33 19.65 36.03
N ALA A 871 -3.71 20.79 35.49
CA ALA A 871 -3.31 22.07 36.04
C ALA A 871 -3.80 22.27 37.49
N ALA A 872 -5.05 21.97 37.75
CA ALA A 872 -5.63 22.08 39.09
C ALA A 872 -4.91 21.22 40.13
N VAL A 873 -4.65 19.92 39.86
CA VAL A 873 -3.97 19.04 40.80
C VAL A 873 -2.52 19.43 41.00
N THR A 874 -1.85 19.95 39.97
CA THR A 874 -0.47 20.43 40.04
C THR A 874 -0.38 21.69 40.93
N LEU A 875 -1.25 22.66 40.71
CA LEU A 875 -1.28 23.89 41.47
C LEU A 875 -1.70 23.67 42.93
N ILE A 876 -2.65 22.77 43.21
CA ILE A 876 -3.01 22.34 44.56
C ILE A 876 -1.82 21.71 45.26
N GLY A 877 -1.09 20.81 44.58
CA GLY A 877 0.09 20.16 45.15
C GLY A 877 1.22 21.16 45.44
N MET A 878 1.39 22.22 44.63
CA MET A 878 2.32 23.31 44.93
C MET A 878 1.86 24.10 46.14
N ASP A 879 0.59 24.52 46.19
CA ASP A 879 -0.02 25.30 47.24
C ASP A 879 0.11 24.65 48.63
N MET A 880 -0.01 23.29 48.68
CA MET A 880 0.14 22.51 49.94
C MET A 880 1.55 22.63 50.56
N HIS A 881 2.54 23.12 49.83
CA HIS A 881 3.93 23.24 50.28
C HIS A 881 4.41 24.71 50.39
N LEU A 882 3.51 25.70 50.22
CA LEU A 882 3.81 27.13 50.26
C LEU A 882 3.15 27.78 51.46
N ASP A 883 3.85 28.69 52.15
CA ASP A 883 3.30 29.48 53.21
C ASP A 883 2.31 30.54 52.65
N GLY A 884 1.14 30.64 53.29
CA GLY A 884 0.09 31.59 52.86
C GLY A 884 -0.77 31.08 51.71
N GLY A 885 -0.68 29.78 51.34
CA GLY A 885 -1.53 29.12 50.35
C GLY A 885 -2.97 28.89 50.90
N LEU A 886 -3.86 28.48 49.96
CA LEU A 886 -5.31 28.28 50.27
C LEU A 886 -5.57 27.04 51.08
N PHE A 887 -4.73 26.00 50.95
CA PHE A 887 -4.90 24.67 51.58
C PHE A 887 -3.86 24.39 52.66
N THR A 888 -2.95 25.33 52.94
CA THR A 888 -1.84 25.10 53.88
C THR A 888 -2.13 25.78 55.21
N ASP A 889 -2.05 25.01 56.31
CA ASP A 889 -2.00 25.49 57.69
C ASP A 889 -0.63 25.10 58.31
N ARG A 890 0.45 25.20 57.53
CA ARG A 890 1.79 24.93 58.01
C ARG A 890 2.50 26.25 58.34
N SER A 891 2.56 26.52 59.64
CA SER A 891 3.57 27.44 60.19
C SER A 891 4.95 26.81 60.03
N VAL A 892 5.60 27.13 58.92
CA VAL A 892 6.98 26.65 58.64
C VAL A 892 7.95 27.75 59.08
N ASP A 893 8.19 27.83 60.35
CA ASP A 893 9.07 28.83 60.98
C ASP A 893 10.57 28.62 60.75
N ALA A 894 10.99 27.74 59.87
CA ALA A 894 12.43 27.34 59.81
C ALA A 894 13.06 27.37 58.39
N ILE A 895 12.31 27.50 57.32
CA ILE A 895 12.87 27.43 55.94
C ILE A 895 12.43 28.70 55.19
N GLY A 896 13.36 29.42 54.55
CA GLY A 896 13.05 30.64 53.79
C GLY A 896 12.13 30.36 52.61
N HIS A 897 11.35 31.35 52.18
CA HIS A 897 10.36 31.22 51.09
C HIS A 897 10.95 30.64 49.78
N ASP A 898 12.19 31.00 49.43
CA ASP A 898 12.87 30.50 48.21
C ASP A 898 13.09 28.97 48.24
N ALA A 899 13.41 28.44 49.42
CA ALA A 899 13.57 26.99 49.59
C ALA A 899 12.20 26.25 49.51
N GLN A 900 11.15 26.83 50.09
CA GLN A 900 9.78 26.33 49.97
C GLN A 900 9.31 26.38 48.54
N MET A 901 9.55 27.47 47.80
CA MET A 901 9.20 27.59 46.41
C MET A 901 9.92 26.56 45.51
N THR A 902 11.20 26.27 45.81
CA THR A 902 11.95 25.25 45.09
C THR A 902 11.40 23.85 45.35
N GLU A 903 10.99 23.51 46.58
CA GLU A 903 10.34 22.27 46.92
C GLU A 903 8.96 22.16 46.26
N ALA A 904 8.10 23.20 46.38
CA ALA A 904 6.79 23.28 45.76
C ALA A 904 6.87 23.14 44.23
N ARG A 905 7.86 23.80 43.60
CA ARG A 905 8.11 23.68 42.14
C ARG A 905 8.53 22.26 41.77
N THR A 906 9.39 21.59 42.55
CA THR A 906 9.78 20.18 42.35
C THR A 906 8.60 19.23 42.49
N MET A 907 7.72 19.50 43.49
CA MET A 907 6.46 18.75 43.67
C MET A 907 5.54 18.95 42.46
N GLY A 908 5.27 20.20 42.06
CA GLY A 908 4.41 20.50 40.91
C GLY A 908 4.92 19.84 39.61
N PHE A 909 6.22 19.94 39.34
CA PHE A 909 6.89 19.28 38.22
C PHE A 909 6.69 17.76 38.25
N THR A 910 6.83 17.11 39.42
CA THR A 910 6.68 15.66 39.56
C THR A 910 5.22 15.22 39.45
N ILE A 911 4.27 15.99 40.02
CA ILE A 911 2.82 15.73 39.89
C ILE A 911 2.43 15.76 38.42
N LEU A 912 2.91 16.77 37.68
CA LEU A 912 2.57 16.95 36.26
C LEU A 912 3.10 15.76 35.43
N VAL A 913 4.35 15.35 35.64
CA VAL A 913 4.92 14.17 34.95
C VAL A 913 4.12 12.91 35.27
N PHE A 914 3.72 12.65 36.51
CA PHE A 914 2.90 11.52 36.87
C PHE A 914 1.50 11.58 36.27
N ALA A 915 0.88 12.75 36.29
CA ALA A 915 -0.43 12.99 35.68
C ALA A 915 -0.42 12.68 34.19
N GLN A 916 0.64 13.09 33.48
CA GLN A 916 0.82 12.78 32.06
C GLN A 916 1.02 11.30 31.79
N MET A 917 1.79 10.58 32.63
CA MET A 917 1.94 9.14 32.50
C MET A 917 0.64 8.38 32.73
N LEU A 918 -0.17 8.78 33.70
CA LEU A 918 -1.48 8.24 33.96
C LEU A 918 -2.46 8.60 32.84
N ASN A 919 -2.36 9.81 32.30
CA ASN A 919 -3.11 10.24 31.12
C ASN A 919 -2.73 9.42 29.87
N ALA A 920 -1.46 9.01 29.72
CA ALA A 920 -1.05 8.13 28.63
C ALA A 920 -1.82 6.79 28.67
N LEU A 921 -2.00 6.21 29.84
CA LEU A 921 -2.80 5.01 30.01
C LEU A 921 -4.29 5.27 29.72
N ALA A 922 -4.82 6.42 30.15
CA ALA A 922 -6.21 6.80 29.94
C ALA A 922 -6.53 7.11 28.46
N SER A 923 -5.60 7.70 27.72
CA SER A 923 -5.78 8.14 26.32
C SER A 923 -5.79 6.99 25.30
N ARG A 924 -5.52 5.74 25.71
CA ARG A 924 -5.53 4.55 24.85
C ARG A 924 -6.90 4.25 24.24
N SER A 925 -7.99 4.59 24.91
CA SER A 925 -9.35 4.51 24.37
C SER A 925 -10.19 5.69 24.82
N HIS A 926 -11.09 6.13 23.95
CA HIS A 926 -12.05 7.18 24.25
C HIS A 926 -13.22 6.68 25.11
N LEU A 927 -13.63 5.43 24.91
CA LEU A 927 -14.80 4.85 25.58
C LEU A 927 -14.43 3.75 26.58
N GLN A 928 -13.43 2.93 26.29
CA GLN A 928 -13.07 1.82 27.17
C GLN A 928 -12.26 2.30 28.37
N SER A 929 -12.42 1.60 29.50
CA SER A 929 -11.60 1.88 30.69
C SER A 929 -10.11 1.63 30.42
N ALA A 930 -9.24 2.45 31.00
CA ALA A 930 -7.78 2.29 30.96
C ALA A 930 -7.31 0.92 31.49
N PHE A 931 -8.11 0.27 32.34
CA PHE A 931 -7.79 -1.03 32.92
C PHE A 931 -8.05 -2.20 31.97
N VAL A 932 -8.79 -2.01 30.86
CA VAL A 932 -9.00 -3.03 29.84
C VAL A 932 -7.74 -3.17 29.00
N GLY A 933 -7.15 -4.36 28.98
CA GLY A 933 -5.90 -4.59 28.25
C GLY A 933 -4.71 -3.76 28.76
N LEU A 934 -4.66 -3.44 30.06
CA LEU A 934 -3.65 -2.55 30.67
C LEU A 934 -2.21 -2.92 30.29
N PHE A 935 -1.87 -4.21 30.19
CA PHE A 935 -0.53 -4.71 29.86
C PHE A 935 -0.37 -5.14 28.39
N SER A 936 -1.33 -4.86 27.52
CA SER A 936 -1.28 -5.26 26.11
C SER A 936 -0.16 -4.55 25.33
N ASN A 937 0.18 -3.31 25.68
CA ASN A 937 1.26 -2.53 25.08
C ASN A 937 2.50 -2.52 25.96
N LYS A 938 3.44 -3.43 25.70
CA LYS A 938 4.72 -3.52 26.45
C LYS A 938 5.63 -2.30 26.23
N TRP A 939 5.54 -1.67 25.05
CA TRP A 939 6.33 -0.49 24.73
C TRP A 939 5.89 0.72 25.53
N LEU A 940 4.58 0.87 25.77
CA LEU A 940 4.06 1.95 26.62
C LEU A 940 4.54 1.81 28.07
N TRP A 941 4.54 0.59 28.61
CA TRP A 941 5.08 0.35 29.95
C TRP A 941 6.59 0.58 30.03
N GLY A 942 7.34 0.21 28.97
CA GLY A 942 8.75 0.53 28.84
C GLY A 942 9.02 2.03 28.79
N ALA A 943 8.19 2.78 28.07
CA ALA A 943 8.26 4.23 27.99
C ALA A 943 7.96 4.90 29.35
N ILE A 944 6.89 4.48 30.03
CA ILE A 944 6.55 4.97 31.39
C ILE A 944 7.69 4.67 32.39
N ALA A 945 8.26 3.47 32.33
CA ALA A 945 9.41 3.13 33.20
C ALA A 945 10.63 4.01 32.89
N LEU A 946 10.92 4.28 31.62
CA LEU A 946 11.99 5.20 31.21
C LEU A 946 11.75 6.60 31.72
N SER A 947 10.54 7.15 31.54
CA SER A 947 10.18 8.47 32.04
C SER A 947 10.31 8.57 33.57
N MET A 948 9.95 7.50 34.28
CA MET A 948 10.14 7.43 35.72
C MET A 948 11.62 7.46 36.12
N VAL A 949 12.48 6.72 35.41
CA VAL A 949 13.93 6.73 35.66
C VAL A 949 14.51 8.12 35.39
N LEU A 950 14.07 8.79 34.32
CA LEU A 950 14.48 10.14 33.98
C LEU A 950 14.03 11.14 35.04
N GLN A 951 12.82 11.03 35.56
CA GLN A 951 12.31 11.87 36.65
C GLN A 951 13.10 11.67 37.95
N LEU A 952 13.41 10.43 38.30
CA LEU A 952 14.30 10.17 39.45
C LEU A 952 15.69 10.78 39.25
N ALA A 953 16.23 10.71 38.03
CA ALA A 953 17.54 11.28 37.72
C ALA A 953 17.58 12.81 37.97
N VAL A 954 16.56 13.54 37.51
CA VAL A 954 16.48 15.00 37.69
C VAL A 954 16.32 15.39 39.15
N ILE A 955 15.65 14.56 39.96
CA ILE A 955 15.40 14.86 41.36
C ILE A 955 16.59 14.48 42.29
N TYR A 956 17.42 13.50 41.94
CA TYR A 956 18.42 12.98 42.84
C TYR A 956 19.89 13.11 42.36
N ILE A 957 20.12 13.49 41.08
CA ILE A 957 21.49 13.72 40.58
C ILE A 957 21.85 15.18 40.79
N PRO A 958 22.87 15.53 41.62
CA PRO A 958 23.18 16.91 42.01
C PRO A 958 23.41 17.86 40.85
N PHE A 959 24.09 17.42 39.79
CA PHE A 959 24.26 18.26 38.58
C PHE A 959 22.95 18.63 37.91
N LEU A 960 22.04 17.65 37.84
CA LEU A 960 20.69 17.89 37.24
C LEU A 960 19.82 18.72 38.18
N ASN A 961 19.95 18.58 39.52
CA ASN A 961 19.24 19.45 40.46
C ASN A 961 19.53 20.94 40.18
N THR A 962 20.80 21.26 40.04
CA THR A 962 21.22 22.66 39.76
C THR A 962 20.68 23.10 38.39
N ALA A 963 20.74 22.23 37.36
CA ALA A 963 20.33 22.58 36.01
C ALA A 963 18.82 22.78 35.86
N PHE A 964 18.00 22.03 36.64
CA PHE A 964 16.54 22.06 36.56
C PHE A 964 15.86 22.71 37.77
N GLY A 965 16.62 23.28 38.70
CA GLY A 965 16.09 23.92 39.90
C GLY A 965 15.23 22.99 40.74
N THR A 966 15.69 21.71 40.96
CA THR A 966 14.97 20.69 41.70
C THR A 966 15.66 20.38 43.03
N VAL A 967 14.92 19.80 43.96
CA VAL A 967 15.43 19.32 45.25
C VAL A 967 14.99 17.85 45.50
N PRO A 968 15.78 17.06 46.26
CA PRO A 968 15.40 15.70 46.62
C PRO A 968 14.09 15.67 47.39
N LEU A 969 13.12 14.88 46.95
CA LEU A 969 11.81 14.71 47.57
C LEU A 969 11.83 13.58 48.60
N SER A 970 11.08 13.75 49.70
CA SER A 970 10.84 12.69 50.68
C SER A 970 9.91 11.60 50.14
N VAL A 971 9.92 10.41 50.74
CA VAL A 971 8.99 9.32 50.37
C VAL A 971 7.53 9.76 50.54
N GLY A 972 7.22 10.58 51.53
CA GLY A 972 5.88 11.16 51.76
C GLY A 972 5.46 12.04 50.58
N ALA A 973 6.35 12.92 50.11
CA ALA A 973 6.13 13.79 48.96
C ALA A 973 5.89 12.98 47.67
N TRP A 974 6.60 11.87 47.43
CA TRP A 974 6.35 10.97 46.30
C TRP A 974 4.95 10.35 46.33
N VAL A 975 4.50 9.89 47.52
CA VAL A 975 3.15 9.31 47.69
C VAL A 975 2.07 10.39 47.45
N GLU A 976 2.30 11.59 47.90
CA GLU A 976 1.43 12.75 47.68
C GLU A 976 1.36 13.13 46.20
N CYS A 977 2.49 13.23 45.50
CA CYS A 977 2.54 13.45 44.04
C CYS A 977 1.74 12.40 43.28
N LEU A 978 1.93 11.11 43.61
CA LEU A 978 1.19 10.03 42.96
C LEU A 978 -0.31 10.09 43.31
N GLY A 979 -0.66 10.41 44.57
CA GLY A 979 -2.07 10.53 45.00
C GLY A 979 -2.81 11.63 44.24
N LEU A 980 -2.21 12.80 44.08
CA LEU A 980 -2.78 13.91 43.31
C LEU A 980 -2.86 13.57 41.80
N ALA A 981 -1.82 12.97 41.24
CA ALA A 981 -1.83 12.56 39.84
C ALA A 981 -2.92 11.51 39.53
N MET A 982 -3.23 10.60 40.47
CA MET A 982 -4.32 9.62 40.33
C MET A 982 -5.69 10.27 40.12
N ILE A 983 -5.91 11.50 40.56
CA ILE A 983 -7.16 12.25 40.34
C ILE A 983 -7.41 12.40 38.83
N VAL A 984 -6.35 12.62 38.03
CA VAL A 984 -6.47 12.74 36.55
C VAL A 984 -7.01 11.46 35.93
N LEU A 985 -6.48 10.30 36.36
CA LEU A 985 -6.96 9.00 35.89
C LEU A 985 -8.42 8.77 36.31
N ILE A 986 -8.77 9.04 37.56
CA ILE A 986 -10.14 8.91 38.10
C ILE A 986 -11.10 9.81 37.32
N ALA A 987 -10.74 11.07 37.07
CA ALA A 987 -11.56 12.01 36.32
C ALA A 987 -11.77 11.56 34.87
N SER A 988 -10.73 11.05 34.24
CA SER A 988 -10.82 10.46 32.90
C SER A 988 -11.77 9.25 32.86
N GLU A 989 -11.65 8.34 33.82
CA GLU A 989 -12.53 7.15 33.92
C GLU A 989 -14.00 7.52 34.20
N LEU A 990 -14.25 8.51 35.08
CA LEU A 990 -15.59 9.05 35.32
C LEU A 990 -16.20 9.64 34.05
N ARG A 991 -15.42 10.44 33.30
CA ARG A 991 -15.87 10.98 32.01
C ARG A 991 -16.23 9.88 31.02
N LYS A 992 -15.39 8.83 30.89
CA LYS A 992 -15.68 7.68 30.03
C LYS A 992 -16.94 6.94 30.46
N CYS A 993 -17.20 6.84 31.76
CA CYS A 993 -18.47 6.29 32.28
C CYS A 993 -19.66 7.10 31.82
N VAL A 994 -19.58 8.45 31.87
CA VAL A 994 -20.65 9.35 31.41
C VAL A 994 -20.87 9.21 29.90
N LEU A 995 -19.77 9.13 29.10
CA LEU A 995 -19.86 8.97 27.64
C LEU A 995 -20.49 7.63 27.24
N ARG A 996 -20.20 6.56 27.97
CA ARG A 996 -20.82 5.24 27.74
C ARG A 996 -22.30 5.18 28.12
N ALA A 997 -22.75 6.04 29.04
CA ALA A 997 -24.13 6.11 29.47
C ALA A 997 -25.02 6.96 28.52
N ARG A 998 -24.41 7.80 27.67
CA ARG A 998 -25.08 8.54 26.60
C ARG A 998 -25.22 7.68 25.33
#